data_22a065f7c0dfcadb5c67b3afc9c18b1e
#
_entry.id   22a065f7c0dfcadb5c67b3afc9c18b1e
#
_cell.length_a   1.000
_cell.length_b   1.000
_cell.length_c   1.000
_cell.angle_alpha   90.00
_cell.angle_beta   90.00
_cell.angle_gamma   90.00
#
_symmetry.space_group_name_H-M   'P 1'
#
loop_
_entity.id
_entity.type
_entity.pdbx_description
1 polymer ?
#
loop_
_entity_poly.entity_id
_entity_poly.type
_entity_poly.pdbx_seq_one_letter_code
_entity_poly.pdbx_strand_id
1 'polypeptide(L)'
;ILRFCLWFMGISMAFPSLSQTMLVTNGNTSSRIILKENNQISWTAANLLQTFIQKVTSCKLPVVISQTPRKGDILIGGQSPAEVTEDGFSISTQDGILKISGKENGVVYGVVTLLEQYLGIDYWGENEYSLTPSKTVNLPLINKVENPGFRYRQTQCYAIHTDSIYKWWNRLEEPNEVFAAGYWVHTFDKLLPSSIYGKEHPEYYSYFKGKRHPGKASQWCLSNPEVFEIVAQRVDSIFKANPDKHIMSVSQNDGNYTNCTCDACKAIDDYEGALSGSIITFLNKLAARFPDKEFSTLAYLYTMNPPKHVKPMPNVNIMLCDIDCDREVTLTENASGKEFVKAMEGWSKITNNIFVWDYGINFDNYLAPFPNFHILQDNIRLFKKNHATMHFSQIAGSRGGDFAELRAYLVSKLMWNPEVNVDSLMQHFLHGYYGEAAPYLYQYIKIMEGALIGSGQRLWIYDSPVSHKYGMLKPALMRRYNHLFDLAEKAVAAEPDFLKRVQRARLPIQYSELEIARTETEKDLVDINKKLDLFEERVKEFQVPTLNERSNSPVDYCKLYRERYMPQKERSLALGAKVTYLIPPTGKYAALGKNALVDGLFGGATFVDSWIGWEGTDGAFVIDLGETKEIQSVETDFLHQIGAWILFPLKVVYSYAEDGEHYTHWKTIDLLEERTGEVKFRGVKAESAEPIKTRYVKVEVTGTKECPTWHYGVGHPSWFFIDEVIIK
;
A
#
# COMPACT_ATOMS: atom_id res chain seq x y z
N ILE A 1 -63.53 19.59 -19.46
CA ILE A 1 -64.27 20.88 -19.62
C ILE A 1 -63.64 21.90 -18.72
N LEU A 2 -63.30 23.05 -19.25
CA LEU A 2 -62.72 24.30 -18.85
C LEU A 2 -61.19 24.39 -18.82
N ARG A 3 -60.68 24.99 -19.89
CA ARG A 3 -59.38 25.64 -20.00
C ARG A 3 -59.40 26.96 -19.22
N PHE A 4 -58.43 27.16 -18.32
CA PHE A 4 -58.07 28.50 -17.83
C PHE A 4 -56.66 28.82 -18.39
N CYS A 5 -56.63 29.75 -19.31
CA CYS A 5 -55.41 30.44 -19.78
C CYS A 5 -55.09 31.54 -18.74
N LEU A 6 -53.97 31.36 -18.02
CA LEU A 6 -53.36 32.43 -17.25
C LEU A 6 -52.19 33.01 -18.04
N TRP A 7 -52.33 34.22 -18.48
CA TRP A 7 -51.28 35.07 -19.02
C TRP A 7 -50.34 35.43 -17.86
N PHE A 8 -49.11 34.95 -17.91
CA PHE A 8 -48.04 35.52 -17.11
C PHE A 8 -47.34 36.62 -17.92
N MET A 9 -47.60 37.89 -17.54
CA MET A 9 -46.76 39.00 -17.92
C MET A 9 -45.34 38.78 -17.35
N GLY A 10 -44.39 38.51 -18.22
CA GLY A 10 -42.97 38.44 -17.87
C GLY A 10 -42.45 39.81 -17.46
N ILE A 11 -42.33 40.07 -16.17
CA ILE A 11 -41.46 41.12 -15.66
C ILE A 11 -40.02 40.55 -15.82
N SER A 12 -39.36 40.97 -16.85
CA SER A 12 -37.91 40.80 -17.01
C SER A 12 -37.19 41.66 -15.96
N MET A 13 -37.01 41.07 -14.76
CA MET A 13 -36.03 41.62 -13.83
C MET A 13 -34.64 41.41 -14.48
N ALA A 14 -34.06 42.46 -15.01
CA ALA A 14 -32.66 42.53 -15.34
C ALA A 14 -31.87 42.37 -14.03
N PHE A 15 -31.47 41.17 -13.71
CA PHE A 15 -30.44 40.98 -12.70
C PHE A 15 -29.19 41.73 -13.15
N PRO A 16 -28.56 42.53 -12.26
CA PRO A 16 -27.32 43.18 -12.60
C PRO A 16 -26.33 42.10 -13.05
N SER A 17 -25.73 42.24 -14.22
CA SER A 17 -24.72 41.34 -14.69
C SER A 17 -23.56 41.37 -13.69
N LEU A 18 -23.47 40.37 -12.83
CA LEU A 18 -22.28 40.14 -12.03
C LEU A 18 -21.06 40.24 -13.00
N SER A 19 -20.11 41.09 -12.69
CA SER A 19 -18.98 41.35 -13.58
C SER A 19 -18.16 40.06 -13.71
N GLN A 20 -18.29 39.41 -14.85
CA GLN A 20 -17.56 38.18 -15.21
C GLN A 20 -16.18 38.57 -15.70
N THR A 21 -15.17 37.67 -15.51
CA THR A 21 -13.83 37.83 -16.07
C THR A 21 -13.73 37.04 -17.37
N MET A 22 -13.73 37.77 -18.51
CA MET A 22 -13.60 37.17 -19.81
C MET A 22 -12.12 36.94 -20.14
N LEU A 23 -11.73 35.65 -20.24
CA LEU A 23 -10.35 35.29 -20.57
C LEU A 23 -10.13 35.07 -22.07
N VAL A 24 -11.08 34.41 -22.73
CA VAL A 24 -11.02 34.11 -24.16
C VAL A 24 -12.42 34.35 -24.76
N THR A 25 -12.51 35.00 -25.88
CA THR A 25 -13.77 35.27 -26.60
C THR A 25 -13.62 34.86 -28.06
N ASN A 26 -14.43 33.90 -28.52
CA ASN A 26 -14.42 33.42 -29.92
C ASN A 26 -13.02 33.07 -30.43
N GLY A 27 -12.18 32.43 -29.60
CA GLY A 27 -10.84 32.05 -29.96
C GLY A 27 -9.80 33.17 -29.94
N ASN A 28 -10.13 34.34 -29.38
CA ASN A 28 -9.21 35.49 -29.25
C ASN A 28 -9.08 35.89 -27.78
N THR A 29 -7.90 36.36 -27.40
CA THR A 29 -7.63 36.84 -26.05
C THR A 29 -6.76 38.08 -26.02
N SER A 30 -7.04 38.96 -25.04
CA SER A 30 -6.13 40.04 -24.65
C SER A 30 -5.57 39.80 -23.24
N SER A 31 -6.02 38.73 -22.59
CA SER A 31 -5.61 38.38 -21.24
C SER A 31 -4.18 37.84 -21.19
N ARG A 32 -3.48 38.16 -20.11
CA ARG A 32 -2.12 37.71 -19.82
C ARG A 32 -2.07 36.98 -18.50
N ILE A 33 -1.12 36.08 -18.35
CA ILE A 33 -0.72 35.51 -17.08
C ILE A 33 0.45 36.33 -16.56
N ILE A 34 0.29 36.96 -15.40
CA ILE A 34 1.29 37.82 -14.79
C ILE A 34 1.87 37.13 -13.56
N LEU A 35 3.18 36.88 -13.56
CA LEU A 35 3.90 36.38 -12.40
C LEU A 35 4.35 37.53 -11.52
N LYS A 36 4.01 37.46 -10.22
CA LYS A 36 4.53 38.41 -9.22
C LYS A 36 5.95 38.05 -8.78
N GLU A 37 6.25 36.78 -8.64
CA GLU A 37 7.55 36.24 -8.31
C GLU A 37 8.12 35.45 -9.51
N ASN A 38 9.41 35.61 -9.75
CA ASN A 38 10.13 34.85 -10.77
C ASN A 38 10.81 33.62 -10.13
N ASN A 39 10.01 32.65 -9.70
CA ASN A 39 10.47 31.41 -9.08
C ASN A 39 9.84 30.18 -9.76
N GLN A 40 10.38 29.01 -9.47
CA GLN A 40 9.98 27.76 -10.12
C GLN A 40 8.49 27.42 -9.91
N ILE A 41 7.96 27.65 -8.69
CA ILE A 41 6.54 27.36 -8.37
C ILE A 41 5.60 28.25 -9.16
N SER A 42 5.89 29.55 -9.27
CA SER A 42 5.10 30.50 -10.08
C SER A 42 5.12 30.10 -11.57
N TRP A 43 6.27 29.66 -12.08
CA TRP A 43 6.36 29.17 -13.46
C TRP A 43 5.62 27.86 -13.66
N THR A 44 5.66 26.94 -12.71
CA THR A 44 4.87 25.70 -12.76
C THR A 44 3.38 26.00 -12.84
N ALA A 45 2.89 26.89 -11.98
CA ALA A 45 1.49 27.34 -11.97
C ALA A 45 1.10 27.99 -13.32
N ALA A 46 1.92 28.91 -13.84
CA ALA A 46 1.64 29.60 -15.10
C ALA A 46 1.65 28.65 -16.30
N ASN A 47 2.62 27.76 -16.38
CA ASN A 47 2.73 26.80 -17.48
C ASN A 47 1.56 25.81 -17.48
N LEU A 48 1.14 25.34 -16.31
CA LEU A 48 -0.02 24.48 -16.16
C LEU A 48 -1.29 25.19 -16.65
N LEU A 49 -1.52 26.43 -16.19
CA LEU A 49 -2.66 27.24 -16.59
C LEU A 49 -2.66 27.53 -18.09
N GLN A 50 -1.52 27.98 -18.64
CA GLN A 50 -1.36 28.27 -20.06
C GLN A 50 -1.64 27.03 -20.92
N THR A 51 -1.09 25.88 -20.52
CA THR A 51 -1.23 24.62 -21.26
C THR A 51 -2.69 24.20 -21.37
N PHE A 52 -3.41 24.20 -20.26
CA PHE A 52 -4.79 23.73 -20.26
C PHE A 52 -5.78 24.75 -20.87
N ILE A 53 -5.57 26.04 -20.67
CA ILE A 53 -6.35 27.05 -21.39
C ILE A 53 -6.13 26.89 -22.91
N GLN A 54 -4.89 26.67 -23.36
CA GLN A 54 -4.61 26.43 -24.76
C GLN A 54 -5.26 25.16 -25.29
N LYS A 55 -5.27 24.08 -24.51
CA LYS A 55 -5.97 22.84 -24.88
C LYS A 55 -7.48 23.04 -25.03
N VAL A 56 -8.10 23.81 -24.13
CA VAL A 56 -9.54 24.08 -24.15
C VAL A 56 -9.91 25.03 -25.31
N THR A 57 -9.13 26.11 -25.54
CA THR A 57 -9.56 27.24 -26.38
C THR A 57 -8.80 27.36 -27.69
N SER A 58 -7.69 26.65 -27.87
CA SER A 58 -6.66 26.87 -28.91
C SER A 58 -5.93 28.21 -28.80
N CYS A 59 -6.18 29.03 -27.77
CA CYS A 59 -5.54 30.31 -27.51
C CYS A 59 -4.42 30.15 -26.47
N LYS A 60 -3.25 30.67 -26.78
CA LYS A 60 -2.11 30.74 -25.87
C LYS A 60 -2.06 32.11 -25.18
N LEU A 61 -2.29 32.16 -23.87
CA LEU A 61 -2.15 33.36 -23.07
C LEU A 61 -0.65 33.66 -22.87
N PRO A 62 -0.17 34.90 -23.14
CA PRO A 62 1.23 35.26 -22.87
C PRO A 62 1.50 35.29 -21.36
N VAL A 63 2.67 34.76 -20.96
CA VAL A 63 3.17 34.84 -19.57
C VAL A 63 4.17 36.01 -19.52
N VAL A 64 3.99 36.89 -18.54
CA VAL A 64 4.85 38.08 -18.33
C VAL A 64 5.18 38.24 -16.84
N ILE A 65 6.30 38.85 -16.52
CA ILE A 65 6.80 39.01 -15.16
C ILE A 65 6.61 40.45 -14.70
N SER A 66 6.14 40.64 -13.48
CA SER A 66 6.09 41.90 -12.72
C SER A 66 5.50 43.10 -13.48
N GLN A 67 4.58 42.85 -14.40
CA GLN A 67 3.85 43.93 -15.11
C GLN A 67 2.61 44.36 -14.31
N THR A 68 2.19 45.63 -14.52
CA THR A 68 0.93 46.10 -13.95
C THR A 68 -0.25 45.35 -14.58
N PRO A 69 -1.10 44.72 -13.77
CA PRO A 69 -2.26 44.00 -14.26
C PRO A 69 -3.34 44.97 -14.76
N ARG A 70 -4.10 44.55 -15.74
CA ARG A 70 -5.28 45.21 -16.27
C ARG A 70 -6.47 44.25 -16.28
N LYS A 71 -7.65 44.79 -16.45
CA LYS A 71 -8.89 44.00 -16.52
C LYS A 71 -8.76 42.86 -17.53
N GLY A 72 -9.09 41.65 -17.13
CA GLY A 72 -8.95 40.41 -17.89
C GLY A 72 -7.66 39.64 -17.63
N ASP A 73 -6.66 40.22 -16.96
CA ASP A 73 -5.41 39.50 -16.63
C ASP A 73 -5.59 38.51 -15.46
N ILE A 74 -4.73 37.50 -15.44
CA ILE A 74 -4.60 36.54 -14.35
C ILE A 74 -3.28 36.81 -13.63
N LEU A 75 -3.35 37.11 -12.34
CA LEU A 75 -2.21 37.40 -11.49
C LEU A 75 -1.88 36.16 -10.66
N ILE A 76 -0.67 35.62 -10.80
CA ILE A 76 -0.16 34.47 -10.05
C ILE A 76 0.89 34.94 -9.04
N GLY A 77 0.68 34.58 -7.79
CA GLY A 77 1.56 34.93 -6.66
C GLY A 77 1.14 36.21 -5.94
N GLY A 78 2.06 36.74 -5.14
CA GLY A 78 1.86 37.87 -4.25
C GLY A 78 1.26 37.48 -2.91
N GLN A 79 1.03 38.47 -2.05
CA GLN A 79 0.61 38.24 -0.68
C GLN A 79 -0.71 37.49 -0.63
N SER A 80 -0.72 36.40 0.15
CA SER A 80 -1.91 35.62 0.46
C SER A 80 -2.67 36.19 1.66
N PRO A 81 -4.00 36.02 1.76
CA PRO A 81 -4.76 36.29 2.98
C PRO A 81 -4.19 35.60 4.21
N ALA A 82 -4.43 36.19 5.39
CA ALA A 82 -3.86 35.68 6.65
C ALA A 82 -4.35 34.28 7.02
N GLU A 83 -5.56 33.91 6.62
CA GLU A 83 -6.16 32.58 6.83
C GLU A 83 -5.59 31.47 5.95
N VAL A 84 -4.78 31.78 4.95
CA VAL A 84 -4.10 30.78 4.12
C VAL A 84 -2.96 30.15 4.90
N THR A 85 -3.05 28.83 5.09
CA THR A 85 -2.02 28.00 5.77
C THR A 85 -0.97 27.48 4.78
N GLU A 86 -0.01 26.70 5.25
CA GLU A 86 0.95 25.95 4.42
C GLU A 86 0.22 25.17 3.32
N ASP A 87 0.69 25.24 2.08
CA ASP A 87 0.06 24.69 0.88
C ASP A 87 -1.38 25.20 0.56
N GLY A 88 -1.93 26.07 1.40
CA GLY A 88 -3.21 26.72 1.12
C GLY A 88 -3.12 27.78 0.06
N PHE A 89 -4.27 28.17 -0.50
CA PHE A 89 -4.36 29.18 -1.55
C PHE A 89 -5.64 30.04 -1.43
N SER A 90 -5.62 31.16 -2.14
CA SER A 90 -6.82 31.94 -2.42
C SER A 90 -6.96 32.21 -3.92
N ILE A 91 -8.22 32.23 -4.39
CA ILE A 91 -8.61 32.69 -5.73
C ILE A 91 -9.61 33.81 -5.53
N SER A 92 -9.31 35.00 -6.04
CA SER A 92 -10.21 36.15 -5.94
C SER A 92 -10.29 36.92 -7.25
N THR A 93 -11.49 37.43 -7.55
CA THR A 93 -11.71 38.35 -8.66
C THR A 93 -11.92 39.76 -8.10
N GLN A 94 -11.04 40.67 -8.41
CA GLN A 94 -11.12 42.05 -8.01
C GLN A 94 -10.85 42.95 -9.22
N ASP A 95 -11.70 43.95 -9.48
CA ASP A 95 -11.60 44.91 -10.60
C ASP A 95 -11.47 44.22 -11.97
N GLY A 96 -12.05 43.01 -12.12
CA GLY A 96 -11.95 42.24 -13.35
C GLY A 96 -10.59 41.56 -13.56
N ILE A 97 -9.74 41.50 -12.53
CA ILE A 97 -8.47 40.79 -12.51
C ILE A 97 -8.69 39.54 -11.65
N LEU A 98 -8.28 38.39 -12.17
CA LEU A 98 -8.26 37.13 -11.39
C LEU A 98 -6.92 37.04 -10.67
N LYS A 99 -6.92 36.95 -9.35
CA LYS A 99 -5.73 36.74 -8.52
C LYS A 99 -5.72 35.34 -7.92
N ILE A 100 -4.60 34.64 -8.09
CA ILE A 100 -4.33 33.35 -7.46
C ILE A 100 -3.07 33.53 -6.61
N SER A 101 -3.17 33.38 -5.30
CA SER A 101 -2.05 33.44 -4.37
C SER A 101 -2.07 32.24 -3.43
N GLY A 102 -0.92 31.86 -2.90
CA GLY A 102 -0.80 30.66 -2.03
C GLY A 102 0.53 30.67 -1.30
N LYS A 103 0.64 29.82 -0.28
CA LYS A 103 1.89 29.53 0.42
C LYS A 103 2.45 28.21 -0.12
N GLU A 104 3.76 28.08 -0.12
CA GLU A 104 4.49 26.91 -0.64
C GLU A 104 3.97 26.51 -2.04
N ASN A 105 3.42 25.28 -2.17
CA ASN A 105 2.84 24.79 -3.43
C ASN A 105 1.41 25.33 -3.70
N GLY A 106 0.82 26.04 -2.75
CA GLY A 106 -0.58 26.47 -2.79
C GLY A 106 -0.97 27.24 -4.05
N VAL A 107 -0.07 28.02 -4.63
CA VAL A 107 -0.37 28.75 -5.86
C VAL A 107 -0.63 27.80 -7.04
N VAL A 108 0.07 26.66 -7.12
CA VAL A 108 -0.18 25.61 -8.13
C VAL A 108 -1.53 24.95 -7.87
N TYR A 109 -1.82 24.65 -6.61
CA TYR A 109 -3.11 24.05 -6.22
C TYR A 109 -4.30 24.98 -6.48
N GLY A 110 -4.10 26.30 -6.34
CA GLY A 110 -5.09 27.29 -6.74
C GLY A 110 -5.36 27.26 -8.25
N VAL A 111 -4.33 27.13 -9.07
CA VAL A 111 -4.47 26.97 -10.52
C VAL A 111 -5.20 25.66 -10.85
N VAL A 112 -4.82 24.55 -10.24
CA VAL A 112 -5.52 23.26 -10.42
C VAL A 112 -7.00 23.39 -10.07
N THR A 113 -7.32 24.03 -8.93
CA THR A 113 -8.71 24.27 -8.52
C THR A 113 -9.48 25.12 -9.54
N LEU A 114 -8.85 26.14 -10.11
CA LEU A 114 -9.44 26.93 -11.19
C LEU A 114 -9.77 26.05 -12.41
N LEU A 115 -8.83 25.22 -12.82
CA LEU A 115 -8.99 24.31 -13.97
C LEU A 115 -10.07 23.24 -13.72
N GLU A 116 -10.09 22.64 -12.55
CA GLU A 116 -11.09 21.63 -12.19
C GLU A 116 -12.50 22.24 -12.05
N GLN A 117 -12.67 23.21 -11.17
CA GLN A 117 -13.98 23.65 -10.73
C GLN A 117 -14.66 24.66 -11.66
N TYR A 118 -13.88 25.42 -12.44
CA TYR A 118 -14.41 26.49 -13.26
C TYR A 118 -14.24 26.26 -14.77
N LEU A 119 -13.27 25.40 -15.17
CA LEU A 119 -13.11 25.03 -16.57
C LEU A 119 -13.56 23.58 -16.85
N GLY A 120 -13.92 22.82 -15.84
CA GLY A 120 -14.42 21.43 -15.98
C GLY A 120 -13.38 20.49 -16.55
N ILE A 121 -12.12 20.64 -16.13
CA ILE A 121 -11.02 19.77 -16.55
C ILE A 121 -10.73 18.81 -15.42
N ASP A 122 -10.79 17.52 -15.70
CA ASP A 122 -10.44 16.49 -14.75
C ASP A 122 -9.21 15.69 -15.21
N TYR A 123 -8.35 15.32 -14.27
CA TYR A 123 -7.13 14.54 -14.53
C TYR A 123 -7.22 13.23 -13.74
N TRP A 124 -7.48 12.12 -14.44
CA TRP A 124 -7.90 10.86 -13.85
C TRP A 124 -6.76 9.90 -13.53
N GLY A 125 -5.75 9.85 -14.38
CA GLY A 125 -4.64 8.91 -14.31
C GLY A 125 -3.43 9.43 -15.07
N GLU A 126 -2.41 8.60 -15.25
CA GLU A 126 -1.18 8.94 -15.97
C GLU A 126 -1.48 9.36 -17.42
N ASN A 127 -1.32 10.66 -17.73
CA ASN A 127 -1.68 11.28 -19.01
C ASN A 127 -3.16 11.08 -19.41
N GLU A 128 -4.02 10.73 -18.50
CA GLU A 128 -5.45 10.47 -18.71
C GLU A 128 -6.28 11.61 -18.11
N TYR A 129 -6.82 12.48 -18.93
CA TYR A 129 -7.63 13.63 -18.52
C TYR A 129 -8.83 13.82 -19.45
N SER A 130 -9.84 14.53 -18.98
CA SER A 130 -10.98 14.99 -19.77
C SER A 130 -11.09 16.50 -19.76
N LEU A 131 -11.49 17.06 -20.88
CA LEU A 131 -11.81 18.47 -21.03
C LEU A 131 -12.82 18.67 -22.17
N THR A 132 -13.62 19.72 -22.08
CA THR A 132 -14.54 20.11 -23.14
C THR A 132 -13.97 21.31 -23.90
N PRO A 133 -13.65 21.18 -25.20
CA PRO A 133 -13.20 22.30 -26.01
C PRO A 133 -14.22 23.43 -26.05
N SER A 134 -13.75 24.67 -25.88
CA SER A 134 -14.59 25.87 -25.97
C SER A 134 -13.78 27.04 -26.54
N LYS A 135 -14.37 27.77 -27.45
CA LYS A 135 -13.74 28.99 -27.99
C LYS A 135 -13.92 30.21 -27.06
N THR A 136 -14.67 30.07 -25.99
CA THR A 136 -14.94 31.15 -25.05
C THR A 136 -14.78 30.66 -23.62
N VAL A 137 -13.99 31.35 -22.82
CA VAL A 137 -13.81 31.11 -21.39
C VAL A 137 -14.18 32.37 -20.62
N ASN A 138 -15.23 32.26 -19.82
CA ASN A 138 -15.76 33.31 -19.00
C ASN A 138 -15.89 32.82 -17.57
N LEU A 139 -15.18 33.47 -16.65
CA LEU A 139 -15.17 33.07 -15.24
C LEU A 139 -16.18 33.92 -14.42
N PRO A 140 -16.91 33.33 -13.50
CA PRO A 140 -17.73 34.06 -12.54
C PRO A 140 -16.85 34.91 -11.62
N LEU A 141 -17.48 35.72 -10.78
CA LEU A 141 -16.78 36.27 -9.61
C LEU A 141 -16.40 35.14 -8.66
N ILE A 142 -15.11 35.06 -8.35
CA ILE A 142 -14.56 34.06 -7.44
C ILE A 142 -14.06 34.76 -6.18
N ASN A 143 -14.39 34.24 -5.03
CA ASN A 143 -13.78 34.57 -3.74
C ASN A 143 -13.68 33.29 -2.94
N LYS A 144 -12.50 32.67 -2.96
CA LYS A 144 -12.30 31.33 -2.43
C LYS A 144 -10.98 31.25 -1.69
N VAL A 145 -10.99 30.65 -0.52
CA VAL A 145 -9.81 30.24 0.24
C VAL A 145 -9.94 28.75 0.51
N GLU A 146 -8.89 27.98 0.24
CA GLU A 146 -8.79 26.60 0.61
C GLU A 146 -7.48 26.32 1.30
N ASN A 147 -7.54 25.43 2.29
CA ASN A 147 -6.40 24.92 3.02
C ASN A 147 -6.47 23.40 3.04
N PRO A 148 -5.31 22.69 2.94
CA PRO A 148 -5.29 21.23 2.98
C PRO A 148 -5.71 20.67 4.33
N GLY A 149 -6.33 19.50 4.32
CA GLY A 149 -6.62 18.74 5.54
C GLY A 149 -5.35 18.26 6.23
N PHE A 150 -4.33 17.90 5.45
CA PHE A 150 -3.01 17.47 5.91
C PHE A 150 -1.94 18.27 5.20
N ARG A 151 -0.89 18.72 5.93
CA ARG A 151 0.22 19.50 5.36
C ARG A 151 1.18 18.65 4.51
N TYR A 152 1.20 17.33 4.70
CA TYR A 152 1.91 16.35 3.86
C TYR A 152 0.94 15.26 3.41
N ARG A 153 0.97 14.92 2.13
CA ARG A 153 0.00 14.04 1.46
C ARG A 153 0.71 13.14 0.46
N GLN A 154 0.79 11.85 0.76
CA GLN A 154 1.50 10.87 -0.06
C GLN A 154 0.67 9.61 -0.26
N THR A 155 0.67 9.05 -1.48
CA THR A 155 -0.04 7.81 -1.81
C THR A 155 0.84 6.73 -2.41
N GLN A 156 2.05 7.03 -2.86
CA GLN A 156 2.89 6.15 -3.69
C GLN A 156 2.19 5.63 -4.96
N CYS A 157 1.11 6.25 -5.43
CA CYS A 157 0.48 5.88 -6.70
C CYS A 157 1.52 5.94 -7.84
N TYR A 158 1.58 4.90 -8.67
CA TYR A 158 2.59 4.79 -9.72
C TYR A 158 2.65 6.00 -10.65
N ALA A 159 1.50 6.66 -10.91
CA ALA A 159 1.41 7.80 -11.79
C ALA A 159 2.16 9.05 -11.28
N ILE A 160 2.39 9.20 -9.97
CA ILE A 160 3.13 10.37 -9.43
C ILE A 160 4.61 10.36 -9.81
N HIS A 161 5.18 9.18 -10.09
CA HIS A 161 6.59 9.04 -10.46
C HIS A 161 6.86 9.29 -11.95
N THR A 162 5.83 9.20 -12.78
CA THR A 162 5.95 9.29 -14.25
C THR A 162 5.24 10.50 -14.84
N ASP A 163 4.29 11.09 -14.10
CA ASP A 163 3.48 12.22 -14.56
C ASP A 163 3.39 13.32 -13.48
N SER A 164 4.22 14.35 -13.66
CA SER A 164 4.25 15.49 -12.73
C SER A 164 2.94 16.31 -12.74
N ILE A 165 2.19 16.32 -13.84
CA ILE A 165 0.88 16.99 -13.89
C ILE A 165 -0.12 16.23 -13.02
N TYR A 166 -0.15 14.90 -13.11
CA TYR A 166 -0.98 14.06 -12.24
C TYR A 166 -0.69 14.32 -10.76
N LYS A 167 0.60 14.40 -10.39
CA LYS A 167 1.03 14.70 -9.02
C LYS A 167 0.47 16.06 -8.54
N TRP A 168 0.66 17.14 -9.33
CA TRP A 168 0.12 18.46 -9.02
C TRP A 168 -1.41 18.48 -8.95
N TRP A 169 -2.07 17.77 -9.86
CA TRP A 169 -3.54 17.72 -9.91
C TRP A 169 -4.15 17.07 -8.67
N ASN A 170 -3.49 16.03 -8.17
CA ASN A 170 -3.90 15.33 -6.96
C ASN A 170 -3.30 15.93 -5.67
N ARG A 171 -2.54 17.03 -5.77
CA ARG A 171 -1.95 17.77 -4.66
C ARG A 171 -1.09 16.88 -3.76
N LEU A 172 -0.33 15.96 -4.39
CA LEU A 172 0.51 14.97 -3.73
C LEU A 172 1.98 15.40 -3.70
N GLU A 173 2.71 14.84 -2.74
CA GLU A 173 4.13 15.08 -2.54
C GLU A 173 4.88 13.75 -2.48
N GLU A 174 6.15 13.79 -2.85
CA GLU A 174 7.05 12.65 -2.70
C GLU A 174 8.01 12.88 -1.52
N PRO A 175 8.49 11.80 -0.87
CA PRO A 175 9.40 11.94 0.27
C PRO A 175 10.62 12.81 0.00
N ASN A 176 11.22 12.71 -1.19
CA ASN A 176 12.41 13.49 -1.56
C ASN A 176 12.14 14.99 -1.72
N GLU A 177 10.89 15.41 -1.84
CA GLU A 177 10.51 16.81 -1.95
C GLU A 177 10.46 17.47 -0.56
N VAL A 178 10.16 16.72 0.48
CA VAL A 178 9.90 17.22 1.84
C VAL A 178 11.01 16.81 2.80
N PHE A 179 11.41 15.55 2.79
CA PHE A 179 12.42 15.02 3.71
C PHE A 179 13.84 15.18 3.13
N ALA A 180 14.83 15.30 4.03
CA ALA A 180 16.22 15.18 3.64
C ALA A 180 16.45 13.87 2.87
N ALA A 181 17.17 13.94 1.76
CA ALA A 181 17.24 12.88 0.76
C ALA A 181 17.60 11.51 1.34
N GLY A 182 16.72 10.54 1.15
CA GLY A 182 16.88 9.17 1.62
C GLY A 182 16.56 8.91 3.11
N TYR A 183 16.15 9.94 3.86
CA TYR A 183 15.87 9.83 5.30
C TYR A 183 14.37 10.01 5.60
N TRP A 184 13.55 9.14 5.03
CA TRP A 184 12.10 9.16 5.19
C TRP A 184 11.60 8.18 6.26
N VAL A 185 11.94 6.88 6.19
CA VAL A 185 11.59 5.85 7.18
C VAL A 185 12.70 4.82 7.31
N HIS A 186 12.72 4.03 8.42
CA HIS A 186 13.70 2.97 8.67
C HIS A 186 15.15 3.45 8.49
N THR A 187 15.53 4.46 9.24
CA THR A 187 16.79 5.19 9.01
C THR A 187 17.93 4.79 9.95
N PHE A 188 17.71 3.92 10.93
CA PHE A 188 18.72 3.58 11.92
C PHE A 188 20.01 3.05 11.28
N ASP A 189 19.94 2.06 10.40
CA ASP A 189 21.16 1.55 9.75
C ASP A 189 21.81 2.56 8.79
N LYS A 190 21.05 3.52 8.24
CA LYS A 190 21.60 4.61 7.42
C LYS A 190 22.38 5.64 8.26
N LEU A 191 21.92 5.89 9.48
CA LEU A 191 22.52 6.88 10.39
C LEU A 191 23.69 6.28 11.18
N LEU A 192 23.60 5.00 11.57
CA LEU A 192 24.63 4.27 12.30
C LEU A 192 24.84 2.90 11.64
N PRO A 193 25.53 2.83 10.49
CA PRO A 193 25.68 1.59 9.72
C PRO A 193 26.38 0.49 10.50
N SER A 194 25.70 -0.65 10.65
CA SER A 194 26.27 -1.84 11.32
C SER A 194 27.48 -2.42 10.59
N SER A 195 27.58 -2.20 9.28
CA SER A 195 28.76 -2.55 8.48
C SER A 195 30.03 -1.78 8.86
N ILE A 196 29.88 -0.60 9.45
CA ILE A 196 30.99 0.25 9.90
C ILE A 196 31.29 0.00 11.37
N TYR A 197 30.28 0.07 12.22
CA TYR A 197 30.45 0.07 13.68
C TYR A 197 30.22 -1.30 14.34
N GLY A 198 29.48 -2.19 13.71
CA GLY A 198 28.95 -3.39 14.37
C GLY A 198 30.00 -4.38 14.87
N LYS A 199 31.16 -4.45 14.25
CA LYS A 199 32.26 -5.35 14.66
C LYS A 199 33.04 -4.81 15.85
N GLU A 200 33.35 -3.51 15.85
CA GLU A 200 34.21 -2.86 16.87
C GLU A 200 33.39 -2.34 18.04
N HIS A 201 32.13 -1.95 17.81
CA HIS A 201 31.21 -1.35 18.78
C HIS A 201 29.87 -2.08 18.81
N PRO A 202 29.82 -3.37 19.17
CA PRO A 202 28.57 -4.11 19.27
C PRO A 202 27.61 -3.51 20.33
N GLU A 203 28.12 -2.76 21.32
CA GLU A 203 27.37 -2.07 22.37
C GLU A 203 26.50 -0.91 21.83
N TYR A 204 26.72 -0.44 20.63
CA TYR A 204 25.87 0.57 19.98
C TYR A 204 24.52 -0.02 19.53
N TYR A 205 24.45 -1.33 19.36
CA TYR A 205 23.26 -2.04 18.86
C TYR A 205 22.49 -2.70 20.00
N SER A 206 21.24 -3.03 19.72
CA SER A 206 20.32 -3.57 20.73
C SER A 206 20.84 -4.84 21.39
N TYR A 207 20.61 -4.91 22.71
CA TYR A 207 20.84 -6.08 23.52
C TYR A 207 19.51 -6.76 23.78
N PHE A 208 19.34 -7.99 23.30
CA PHE A 208 18.18 -8.84 23.60
C PHE A 208 18.58 -10.31 23.55
N LYS A 209 17.79 -11.19 24.19
CA LYS A 209 18.13 -12.63 24.31
C LYS A 209 19.57 -12.88 24.80
N GLY A 210 20.07 -12.05 25.73
CA GLY A 210 21.37 -12.25 26.38
C GLY A 210 22.60 -11.84 25.58
N LYS A 211 22.45 -11.22 24.38
CA LYS A 211 23.59 -10.77 23.57
C LYS A 211 23.29 -9.49 22.79
N ARG A 212 24.35 -8.82 22.28
CA ARG A 212 24.23 -7.73 21.33
C ARG A 212 24.03 -8.28 19.92
N HIS A 213 23.21 -7.57 19.13
CA HIS A 213 22.84 -7.98 17.78
C HIS A 213 23.16 -6.91 16.74
N PRO A 214 24.44 -6.63 16.43
CA PRO A 214 24.78 -5.71 15.34
C PRO A 214 24.35 -6.33 14.00
N GLY A 215 23.63 -5.58 13.18
CA GLY A 215 23.17 -6.02 11.87
C GLY A 215 22.34 -4.94 11.19
N LYS A 216 22.14 -5.05 9.89
CA LYS A 216 21.45 -4.07 9.07
C LYS A 216 20.00 -3.80 9.52
N ALA A 217 19.34 -4.80 10.12
CA ALA A 217 18.00 -4.68 10.67
C ALA A 217 17.99 -4.47 12.21
N SER A 218 19.17 -4.38 12.83
CA SER A 218 19.27 -4.19 14.27
C SER A 218 18.77 -2.81 14.72
N GLN A 219 18.22 -2.75 15.91
CA GLN A 219 17.92 -1.47 16.56
C GLN A 219 19.15 -0.94 17.31
N TRP A 220 19.06 0.30 17.80
CA TRP A 220 20.13 0.93 18.59
C TRP A 220 19.99 0.70 20.09
N CYS A 221 21.11 0.83 20.80
CA CYS A 221 21.11 1.09 22.23
C CYS A 221 20.87 2.59 22.47
N LEU A 222 19.61 2.99 22.60
CA LEU A 222 19.18 4.40 22.67
C LEU A 222 19.65 5.13 23.93
N SER A 223 20.08 4.39 24.96
CA SER A 223 20.67 4.95 26.18
C SER A 223 22.18 5.18 26.08
N ASN A 224 22.84 4.70 25.01
CA ASN A 224 24.29 4.88 24.84
C ASN A 224 24.61 6.33 24.39
N PRO A 225 25.42 7.10 25.16
CA PRO A 225 25.72 8.49 24.83
C PRO A 225 26.58 8.65 23.55
N GLU A 226 27.42 7.68 23.22
CA GLU A 226 28.24 7.72 21.99
C GLU A 226 27.37 7.59 20.76
N VAL A 227 26.35 6.70 20.80
CA VAL A 227 25.34 6.56 19.73
C VAL A 227 24.66 7.91 19.48
N PHE A 228 24.27 8.62 20.53
CA PHE A 228 23.65 9.94 20.41
C PHE A 228 24.57 10.94 19.69
N GLU A 229 25.85 11.03 20.09
CA GLU A 229 26.78 12.00 19.52
C GLU A 229 27.10 11.68 18.03
N ILE A 230 27.29 10.41 17.69
CA ILE A 230 27.52 9.99 16.30
C ILE A 230 26.31 10.33 15.43
N VAL A 231 25.11 10.02 15.91
CA VAL A 231 23.86 10.29 15.18
C VAL A 231 23.64 11.81 15.04
N ALA A 232 23.89 12.59 16.10
CA ALA A 232 23.74 14.04 16.04
C ALA A 232 24.72 14.71 15.04
N GLN A 233 25.97 14.26 14.98
CA GLN A 233 26.93 14.72 13.97
C GLN A 233 26.50 14.33 12.55
N ARG A 234 25.95 13.13 12.39
CA ARG A 234 25.42 12.66 11.10
C ARG A 234 24.22 13.49 10.63
N VAL A 235 23.28 13.78 11.55
CA VAL A 235 22.12 14.66 11.30
C VAL A 235 22.55 16.05 10.86
N ASP A 236 23.52 16.67 11.54
CA ASP A 236 24.08 17.97 11.16
C ASP A 236 24.66 17.95 9.74
N SER A 237 25.44 16.91 9.42
CA SER A 237 26.03 16.73 8.09
C SER A 237 24.97 16.56 7.00
N ILE A 238 23.89 15.83 7.29
CA ILE A 238 22.79 15.59 6.35
C ILE A 238 22.06 16.89 6.05
N PHE A 239 21.68 17.67 7.06
CA PHE A 239 21.00 18.96 6.84
C PHE A 239 21.90 19.98 6.15
N LYS A 240 23.22 19.98 6.42
CA LYS A 240 24.17 20.82 5.68
C LYS A 240 24.25 20.45 4.20
N ALA A 241 24.14 19.15 3.88
CA ALA A 241 24.09 18.66 2.49
C ALA A 241 22.72 18.88 1.81
N ASN A 242 21.66 19.14 2.59
CA ASN A 242 20.30 19.39 2.09
C ASN A 242 19.75 20.68 2.74
N PRO A 243 20.29 21.86 2.37
CA PRO A 243 19.97 23.12 3.07
C PRO A 243 18.52 23.59 2.86
N ASP A 244 17.87 23.12 1.81
CA ASP A 244 16.47 23.37 1.47
C ASP A 244 15.49 22.47 2.25
N LYS A 245 15.99 21.46 2.99
CA LYS A 245 15.16 20.53 3.77
C LYS A 245 15.13 20.89 5.24
N HIS A 246 13.94 20.70 5.83
CA HIS A 246 13.72 20.99 7.25
C HIS A 246 13.34 19.75 8.06
N ILE A 247 12.95 18.66 7.42
CA ILE A 247 12.50 17.45 8.08
C ILE A 247 13.33 16.23 7.67
N MET A 248 13.60 15.34 8.62
CA MET A 248 14.11 13.99 8.36
C MET A 248 13.55 12.99 9.37
N SER A 249 13.53 11.72 8.98
CA SER A 249 13.19 10.64 9.92
C SER A 249 14.43 10.13 10.64
N VAL A 250 14.26 9.92 11.95
CA VAL A 250 15.16 9.13 12.81
C VAL A 250 14.30 8.04 13.43
N SER A 251 14.23 6.90 12.76
CA SER A 251 13.27 5.84 13.07
C SER A 251 13.91 4.47 13.03
N GLN A 252 13.37 3.57 13.86
CA GLN A 252 13.81 2.18 13.96
C GLN A 252 13.77 1.46 12.60
N ASN A 253 14.66 0.50 12.44
CA ASN A 253 14.62 -0.44 11.32
C ASN A 253 13.37 -1.32 11.41
N ASP A 254 12.97 -1.89 10.26
CA ASP A 254 11.84 -2.80 10.22
C ASP A 254 12.12 -4.05 11.06
N GLY A 255 11.18 -4.38 11.93
CA GLY A 255 11.28 -5.52 12.87
C GLY A 255 10.43 -5.35 14.11
N ASN A 256 10.14 -6.46 14.78
CA ASN A 256 9.31 -6.48 15.97
C ASN A 256 10.06 -7.08 17.16
N TYR A 257 9.94 -6.46 18.35
CA TYR A 257 10.52 -6.91 19.63
C TYR A 257 12.04 -7.16 19.57
N THR A 258 12.76 -6.33 18.82
CA THR A 258 14.22 -6.32 18.73
C THR A 258 14.85 -5.08 19.32
N ASN A 259 14.08 -4.33 20.11
CA ASN A 259 14.52 -3.20 20.89
C ASN A 259 15.59 -3.60 21.90
N CYS A 260 16.40 -2.62 22.32
CA CYS A 260 17.42 -2.84 23.34
C CYS A 260 16.80 -3.05 24.71
N THR A 261 17.12 -4.17 25.34
CA THR A 261 16.69 -4.53 26.70
C THR A 261 17.84 -4.50 27.71
N CYS A 262 18.93 -3.73 27.42
CA CYS A 262 19.96 -3.50 28.43
C CYS A 262 19.36 -2.69 29.60
N ASP A 263 19.98 -2.79 30.78
CA ASP A 263 19.44 -2.19 32.02
C ASP A 263 19.05 -0.72 31.88
N ALA A 264 19.85 0.07 31.20
CA ALA A 264 19.61 1.50 31.01
C ALA A 264 18.44 1.80 30.07
N CYS A 265 18.31 1.09 28.90
CA CYS A 265 17.16 1.23 27.99
C CYS A 265 15.88 0.72 28.67
N LYS A 266 15.97 -0.46 29.31
CA LYS A 266 14.85 -1.05 30.03
C LYS A 266 14.34 -0.16 31.16
N ALA A 267 15.22 0.48 31.92
CA ALA A 267 14.82 1.39 33.01
C ALA A 267 14.01 2.59 32.49
N ILE A 268 14.35 3.11 31.30
CA ILE A 268 13.57 4.18 30.64
C ILE A 268 12.21 3.66 30.22
N ASP A 269 12.16 2.56 29.50
CA ASP A 269 10.91 2.01 28.97
C ASP A 269 9.97 1.53 30.07
N ASP A 270 10.48 0.92 31.16
CA ASP A 270 9.70 0.54 32.35
C ASP A 270 9.10 1.76 33.05
N TYR A 271 9.88 2.85 33.20
CA TYR A 271 9.38 4.09 33.79
C TYR A 271 8.30 4.72 32.93
N GLU A 272 8.49 4.75 31.62
CA GLU A 272 7.52 5.28 30.66
C GLU A 272 6.32 4.33 30.41
N GLY A 273 6.43 3.06 30.79
CA GLY A 273 5.41 2.06 30.62
C GLY A 273 5.11 1.72 29.16
N ALA A 274 6.01 2.07 28.25
CA ALA A 274 5.93 1.80 26.82
C ALA A 274 7.32 1.76 26.19
N LEU A 275 7.55 0.88 25.21
CA LEU A 275 8.81 0.74 24.48
C LEU A 275 9.11 1.94 23.56
N SER A 276 8.18 2.87 23.41
CA SER A 276 8.39 4.17 22.77
C SER A 276 9.13 5.18 23.67
N GLY A 277 9.26 4.91 24.98
CA GLY A 277 9.87 5.82 25.94
C GLY A 277 11.31 6.18 25.60
N SER A 278 12.14 5.18 25.36
CA SER A 278 13.55 5.36 25.02
C SER A 278 13.74 6.11 23.68
N ILE A 279 12.94 5.84 22.68
CA ILE A 279 13.07 6.53 21.38
C ILE A 279 12.61 7.99 21.46
N ILE A 280 11.52 8.30 22.16
CA ILE A 280 11.08 9.69 22.35
C ILE A 280 12.07 10.47 23.20
N THR A 281 12.65 9.86 24.23
CA THR A 281 13.70 10.47 25.03
C THR A 281 14.93 10.81 24.18
N PHE A 282 15.35 9.91 23.29
CA PHE A 282 16.47 10.12 22.37
C PHE A 282 16.17 11.24 21.37
N LEU A 283 14.99 11.21 20.75
CA LEU A 283 14.58 12.20 19.76
C LEU A 283 14.41 13.59 20.35
N ASN A 284 13.88 13.71 21.55
CA ASN A 284 13.77 15.01 22.20
C ASN A 284 15.14 15.67 22.41
N LYS A 285 16.20 14.90 22.68
CA LYS A 285 17.59 15.45 22.75
C LYS A 285 18.06 15.94 21.38
N LEU A 286 17.74 15.23 20.29
CA LEU A 286 18.04 15.69 18.92
C LEU A 286 17.22 16.93 18.57
N ALA A 287 15.94 16.93 18.83
CA ALA A 287 15.03 18.03 18.58
C ALA A 287 15.44 19.33 19.32
N ALA A 288 15.92 19.18 20.55
CA ALA A 288 16.48 20.31 21.34
C ALA A 288 17.81 20.83 20.75
N ARG A 289 18.63 19.96 20.16
CA ARG A 289 19.91 20.33 19.53
C ARG A 289 19.73 21.03 18.18
N PHE A 290 18.61 20.74 17.49
CA PHE A 290 18.27 21.29 16.17
C PHE A 290 16.86 21.90 16.19
N PRO A 291 16.66 23.04 16.90
CA PRO A 291 15.32 23.59 17.15
C PRO A 291 14.62 24.14 15.90
N ASP A 292 15.35 24.41 14.81
CA ASP A 292 14.88 24.87 13.51
C ASP A 292 14.62 23.72 12.53
N LYS A 293 14.79 22.47 12.96
CA LYS A 293 14.56 21.26 12.16
C LYS A 293 13.46 20.41 12.77
N GLU A 294 12.78 19.65 11.93
CA GLU A 294 11.78 18.68 12.35
C GLU A 294 12.30 17.24 12.22
N PHE A 295 11.85 16.40 13.12
CA PHE A 295 12.15 14.97 13.13
C PHE A 295 10.88 14.15 13.04
N SER A 296 10.90 13.05 12.28
CA SER A 296 9.85 12.04 12.29
C SER A 296 10.38 10.74 12.89
N THR A 297 9.54 10.03 13.62
CA THR A 297 9.84 8.66 14.08
C THR A 297 8.61 7.79 13.99
N LEU A 298 8.81 6.47 13.95
CA LEU A 298 7.73 5.49 13.83
C LEU A 298 7.16 5.14 15.23
N ALA A 299 5.84 5.21 15.35
CA ALA A 299 5.06 4.49 16.36
C ALA A 299 4.49 3.24 15.68
N TYR A 300 5.28 2.17 15.65
CA TYR A 300 5.10 1.01 14.82
C TYR A 300 5.44 -0.27 15.60
N LEU A 301 4.56 -1.25 15.53
CA LEU A 301 4.70 -2.52 16.24
C LEU A 301 4.99 -2.29 17.73
N TYR A 302 6.20 -2.64 18.22
CA TYR A 302 6.54 -2.54 19.63
C TYR A 302 6.55 -1.10 20.19
N THR A 303 6.68 -0.07 19.35
CA THR A 303 6.66 1.36 19.76
C THR A 303 5.30 2.04 19.56
N MET A 304 4.25 1.31 19.18
CA MET A 304 2.94 1.86 18.84
C MET A 304 2.33 2.69 19.99
N ASN A 305 2.48 2.24 21.22
CA ASN A 305 1.86 2.88 22.38
C ASN A 305 2.65 4.12 22.86
N PRO A 306 1.97 5.22 23.25
CA PRO A 306 2.62 6.41 23.76
C PRO A 306 3.24 6.19 25.16
N PRO A 307 4.33 6.89 25.49
CA PRO A 307 4.91 6.88 26.83
C PRO A 307 4.06 7.66 27.83
N LYS A 308 4.22 7.39 29.14
CA LYS A 308 3.41 7.99 30.21
C LYS A 308 3.86 9.39 30.61
N HIS A 309 5.16 9.66 30.64
CA HIS A 309 5.73 10.87 31.25
C HIS A 309 6.40 11.77 30.22
N VAL A 310 7.26 11.22 29.35
CA VAL A 310 7.93 12.01 28.32
C VAL A 310 6.94 12.37 27.21
N LYS A 311 6.95 13.65 26.80
CA LYS A 311 6.14 14.13 25.66
C LYS A 311 7.06 14.45 24.49
N PRO A 312 6.65 14.17 23.26
CA PRO A 312 7.38 14.64 22.09
C PRO A 312 7.53 16.17 22.10
N MET A 313 8.71 16.66 21.72
CA MET A 313 8.91 18.09 21.47
C MET A 313 8.06 18.58 20.29
N PRO A 314 7.76 19.89 20.20
CA PRO A 314 6.90 20.44 19.14
C PRO A 314 7.41 20.21 17.70
N ASN A 315 8.70 19.95 17.53
CA ASN A 315 9.35 19.63 16.26
C ASN A 315 9.57 18.12 16.05
N VAL A 316 8.85 17.26 16.78
CA VAL A 316 8.86 15.80 16.61
C VAL A 316 7.50 15.33 16.11
N ASN A 317 7.50 14.65 14.96
CA ASN A 317 6.31 14.07 14.32
C ASN A 317 6.27 12.56 14.60
N ILE A 318 5.15 12.08 15.11
CA ILE A 318 4.93 10.66 15.45
C ILE A 318 4.22 9.97 14.32
N MET A 319 4.95 9.15 13.54
CA MET A 319 4.39 8.39 12.43
C MET A 319 3.75 7.09 12.94
N LEU A 320 2.44 7.14 13.15
CA LEU A 320 1.65 6.03 13.66
C LEU A 320 1.15 5.14 12.53
N CYS A 321 1.47 3.85 12.61
CA CYS A 321 1.23 2.86 11.56
C CYS A 321 0.09 1.92 11.95
N ASP A 322 -0.87 1.67 11.03
CA ASP A 322 -2.02 0.79 11.27
C ASP A 322 -1.92 -0.58 10.57
N ILE A 323 -0.68 -1.07 10.39
CA ILE A 323 -0.36 -2.29 9.64
C ILE A 323 -1.15 -3.54 10.09
N ASP A 324 -1.37 -3.69 11.39
CA ASP A 324 -2.04 -4.87 11.97
C ASP A 324 -3.58 -4.78 11.92
N CYS A 325 -4.13 -3.68 11.40
CA CYS A 325 -5.58 -3.49 11.32
C CYS A 325 -6.15 -4.16 10.06
N ASP A 326 -7.33 -4.74 10.19
CA ASP A 326 -8.11 -5.23 9.05
C ASP A 326 -8.95 -4.10 8.43
N ARG A 327 -9.46 -4.28 7.22
CA ARG A 327 -10.02 -3.20 6.38
C ARG A 327 -11.47 -3.44 5.92
N GLU A 328 -12.16 -4.45 6.47
CA GLU A 328 -13.56 -4.76 6.10
C GLU A 328 -14.57 -3.77 6.68
N VAL A 329 -14.25 -3.13 7.82
CA VAL A 329 -15.03 -2.08 8.46
C VAL A 329 -14.10 -0.98 8.98
N THR A 330 -14.66 0.13 9.47
CA THR A 330 -13.85 1.27 9.98
C THR A 330 -12.96 0.85 11.15
N LEU A 331 -11.85 1.55 11.36
CA LEU A 331 -10.91 1.27 12.47
C LEU A 331 -11.58 1.32 13.85
N THR A 332 -12.63 2.11 14.01
CA THR A 332 -13.40 2.22 15.26
C THR A 332 -14.35 1.04 15.51
N GLU A 333 -14.80 0.39 14.45
CA GLU A 333 -15.69 -0.78 14.51
C GLU A 333 -14.91 -2.09 14.50
N ASN A 334 -13.73 -2.10 13.90
CA ASN A 334 -12.89 -3.27 13.73
C ASN A 334 -12.26 -3.73 15.06
N ALA A 335 -12.29 -5.04 15.32
CA ALA A 335 -11.65 -5.60 16.51
C ALA A 335 -10.12 -5.39 16.50
N SER A 336 -9.47 -5.52 15.34
CA SER A 336 -8.03 -5.27 15.17
C SER A 336 -7.67 -3.79 15.26
N GLY A 337 -8.59 -2.88 14.95
CA GLY A 337 -8.40 -1.43 15.03
C GLY A 337 -8.38 -0.87 16.45
N LYS A 338 -8.91 -1.60 17.45
CA LYS A 338 -9.06 -1.08 18.82
C LYS A 338 -7.77 -0.60 19.46
N GLU A 339 -6.70 -1.37 19.34
CA GLU A 339 -5.41 -1.00 19.94
C GLU A 339 -4.77 0.17 19.19
N PHE A 340 -4.91 0.24 17.88
CA PHE A 340 -4.47 1.38 17.09
C PHE A 340 -5.22 2.66 17.46
N VAL A 341 -6.55 2.62 17.53
CA VAL A 341 -7.37 3.79 17.92
C VAL A 341 -7.00 4.26 19.32
N LYS A 342 -6.84 3.33 20.27
CA LYS A 342 -6.39 3.64 21.63
C LYS A 342 -5.00 4.29 21.65
N ALA A 343 -4.07 3.78 20.86
CA ALA A 343 -2.74 4.36 20.72
C ALA A 343 -2.81 5.78 20.12
N MET A 344 -3.60 5.98 19.05
CA MET A 344 -3.81 7.28 18.42
C MET A 344 -4.41 8.30 19.40
N GLU A 345 -5.44 7.94 20.15
CA GLU A 345 -6.03 8.77 21.20
C GLU A 345 -5.04 9.08 22.34
N GLY A 346 -4.18 8.12 22.65
CA GLY A 346 -3.10 8.31 23.63
C GLY A 346 -2.04 9.31 23.14
N TRP A 347 -1.56 9.17 21.92
CA TRP A 347 -0.61 10.11 21.32
C TRP A 347 -1.22 11.50 21.15
N SER A 348 -2.49 11.63 20.75
CA SER A 348 -3.16 12.91 20.56
C SER A 348 -3.28 13.74 21.85
N LYS A 349 -3.15 13.11 23.04
CA LYS A 349 -3.12 13.80 24.33
C LYS A 349 -1.76 14.44 24.67
N ILE A 350 -0.70 14.04 23.99
CA ILE A 350 0.66 14.46 24.31
C ILE A 350 1.39 15.15 23.14
N THR A 351 0.83 15.11 21.93
CA THR A 351 1.34 15.83 20.75
C THR A 351 0.22 16.25 19.81
N ASN A 352 0.43 17.33 19.04
CA ASN A 352 -0.40 17.77 17.93
C ASN A 352 0.21 17.44 16.57
N ASN A 353 1.29 16.64 16.54
CA ASN A 353 2.05 16.33 15.33
C ASN A 353 2.03 14.84 15.06
N ILE A 354 0.83 14.29 14.80
CA ILE A 354 0.68 12.90 14.36
C ILE A 354 0.85 12.85 12.85
N PHE A 355 1.64 11.91 12.39
CA PHE A 355 1.81 11.52 11.02
C PHE A 355 1.21 10.12 10.87
N VAL A 356 0.25 9.90 9.99
CA VAL A 356 -0.36 8.58 9.80
C VAL A 356 0.31 7.85 8.65
N TRP A 357 0.62 6.58 8.87
CA TRP A 357 0.93 5.61 7.82
C TRP A 357 -0.21 4.61 7.76
N ASP A 358 -1.09 4.79 6.77
CA ASP A 358 -2.24 3.95 6.50
C ASP A 358 -1.94 2.96 5.36
N TYR A 359 -2.43 1.74 5.48
CA TYR A 359 -2.22 0.65 4.53
C TYR A 359 -3.54 0.32 3.82
N GLY A 360 -3.65 0.67 2.55
CA GLY A 360 -4.93 0.69 1.83
C GLY A 360 -5.13 -0.35 0.74
N ILE A 361 -4.21 -1.34 0.56
CA ILE A 361 -4.28 -2.39 -0.47
C ILE A 361 -3.78 -3.73 0.05
N ASN A 362 -3.92 -4.77 -0.77
CA ASN A 362 -3.30 -6.06 -0.52
C ASN A 362 -1.86 -6.08 -1.07
N PHE A 363 -0.85 -6.20 -0.20
CA PHE A 363 0.56 -6.14 -0.57
C PHE A 363 1.09 -7.46 -1.15
N ASP A 364 0.47 -8.59 -0.82
CA ASP A 364 0.82 -9.89 -1.39
C ASP A 364 0.15 -10.13 -2.75
N ASN A 365 -0.96 -9.43 -3.02
CA ASN A 365 -1.76 -9.64 -4.22
C ASN A 365 -2.37 -8.31 -4.71
N TYR A 366 -1.59 -7.44 -5.37
CA TYR A 366 -2.05 -6.14 -5.87
C TYR A 366 -3.25 -6.24 -6.82
N LEU A 367 -3.40 -7.40 -7.50
CA LEU A 367 -4.53 -7.68 -8.37
C LEU A 367 -5.69 -8.37 -7.63
N ALA A 368 -5.59 -8.68 -6.34
CA ALA A 368 -6.75 -9.17 -5.61
C ALA A 368 -7.76 -8.04 -5.35
N PRO A 369 -9.07 -8.29 -5.45
CA PRO A 369 -10.08 -7.32 -5.03
C PRO A 369 -9.87 -6.91 -3.57
N PHE A 370 -9.89 -5.61 -3.30
CA PHE A 370 -9.71 -5.03 -1.97
C PHE A 370 -10.76 -3.95 -1.69
N PRO A 371 -12.02 -4.34 -1.46
CA PRO A 371 -13.18 -3.43 -1.44
C PRO A 371 -13.30 -2.68 -0.12
N ASN A 372 -12.44 -1.67 0.08
CA ASN A 372 -12.38 -0.84 1.29
C ASN A 372 -12.76 0.63 1.06
N PHE A 373 -13.44 0.98 -0.04
CA PHE A 373 -13.78 2.38 -0.35
C PHE A 373 -14.74 2.99 0.67
N HIS A 374 -15.63 2.18 1.25
CA HIS A 374 -16.64 2.61 2.22
C HIS A 374 -16.05 3.07 3.56
N ILE A 375 -14.81 2.68 3.89
CA ILE A 375 -14.18 3.06 5.18
C ILE A 375 -13.24 4.27 5.06
N LEU A 376 -12.83 4.67 3.85
CA LEU A 376 -11.76 5.65 3.63
C LEU A 376 -12.06 6.99 4.32
N GLN A 377 -13.25 7.53 4.12
CA GLN A 377 -13.61 8.85 4.65
C GLN A 377 -13.63 8.87 6.18
N ASP A 378 -14.23 7.88 6.80
CA ASP A 378 -14.39 7.85 8.26
C ASP A 378 -13.05 7.62 8.96
N ASN A 379 -12.17 6.80 8.38
CA ASN A 379 -10.81 6.62 8.88
C ASN A 379 -9.99 7.92 8.75
N ILE A 380 -10.04 8.60 7.61
CA ILE A 380 -9.32 9.88 7.42
C ILE A 380 -9.83 10.98 8.36
N ARG A 381 -11.15 11.04 8.61
CA ARG A 381 -11.74 11.90 9.62
C ARG A 381 -11.28 11.57 11.03
N LEU A 382 -11.17 10.28 11.36
CA LEU A 382 -10.64 9.83 12.65
C LEU A 382 -9.19 10.32 12.83
N PHE A 383 -8.35 10.20 11.81
CA PHE A 383 -6.97 10.68 11.82
C PHE A 383 -6.92 12.20 12.07
N LYS A 384 -7.69 12.95 11.30
CA LYS A 384 -7.77 14.42 11.45
C LYS A 384 -8.25 14.85 12.84
N LYS A 385 -9.28 14.20 13.37
CA LYS A 385 -9.82 14.43 14.72
C LYS A 385 -8.77 14.23 15.81
N ASN A 386 -7.83 13.30 15.59
CA ASN A 386 -6.75 12.98 16.52
C ASN A 386 -5.44 13.68 16.18
N HIS A 387 -5.48 14.90 15.65
CA HIS A 387 -4.33 15.77 15.41
C HIS A 387 -3.32 15.25 14.37
N ALA A 388 -3.77 14.41 13.44
CA ALA A 388 -2.92 14.06 12.31
C ALA A 388 -2.77 15.28 11.39
N THR A 389 -1.52 15.67 11.18
CA THR A 389 -1.12 16.81 10.32
C THR A 389 -0.46 16.34 9.02
N MET A 390 0.01 15.10 8.98
CA MET A 390 0.65 14.47 7.84
C MET A 390 0.01 13.10 7.60
N HIS A 391 -0.13 12.71 6.32
CA HIS A 391 -0.75 11.44 5.97
C HIS A 391 -0.04 10.79 4.77
N PHE A 392 0.47 9.60 4.99
CA PHE A 392 0.91 8.67 3.98
C PHE A 392 -0.08 7.50 3.90
N SER A 393 -0.82 7.39 2.81
CA SER A 393 -1.65 6.24 2.52
C SER A 393 -0.93 5.35 1.52
N GLN A 394 -0.46 4.21 1.97
CA GLN A 394 0.25 3.25 1.13
C GLN A 394 -0.74 2.45 0.30
N ILE A 395 -1.05 3.00 -0.87
CA ILE A 395 -1.99 2.47 -1.85
C ILE A 395 -1.36 2.32 -3.24
N ALA A 396 -0.03 2.23 -3.28
CA ALA A 396 0.71 2.22 -4.53
C ALA A 396 0.22 1.15 -5.49
N GLY A 397 0.18 -0.06 -5.02
CA GLY A 397 -0.17 -1.18 -5.85
C GLY A 397 0.63 -1.21 -7.14
N SER A 398 0.00 -1.76 -8.15
CA SER A 398 0.54 -1.89 -9.50
C SER A 398 -0.44 -1.29 -10.50
N ARG A 399 0.05 -0.85 -11.66
CA ARG A 399 -0.84 -0.58 -12.81
C ARG A 399 -1.65 -1.85 -13.06
N GLY A 400 -2.99 -1.73 -13.15
CA GLY A 400 -3.90 -2.86 -13.22
C GLY A 400 -4.29 -3.47 -11.87
N GLY A 401 -3.79 -2.95 -10.75
CA GLY A 401 -4.26 -3.28 -9.41
C GLY A 401 -5.72 -2.87 -9.20
N ASP A 402 -6.33 -3.39 -8.13
CA ASP A 402 -7.76 -3.21 -7.85
C ASP A 402 -8.17 -1.73 -7.78
N PHE A 403 -8.76 -1.22 -8.86
CA PHE A 403 -9.18 0.18 -9.03
C PHE A 403 -8.10 1.18 -8.56
N ALA A 404 -6.84 0.96 -8.93
CA ALA A 404 -5.70 1.73 -8.43
C ALA A 404 -5.88 3.24 -8.65
N GLU A 405 -6.36 3.66 -9.82
CA GLU A 405 -6.58 5.06 -10.17
C GLU A 405 -7.73 5.69 -9.37
N LEU A 406 -8.84 4.97 -9.20
CA LEU A 406 -9.96 5.42 -8.37
C LEU A 406 -9.55 5.58 -6.91
N ARG A 407 -8.82 4.60 -6.37
CA ARG A 407 -8.34 4.62 -4.99
C ARG A 407 -7.42 5.81 -4.74
N ALA A 408 -6.46 6.04 -5.64
CA ALA A 408 -5.56 7.19 -5.55
C ALA A 408 -6.32 8.52 -5.62
N TYR A 409 -7.30 8.63 -6.52
CA TYR A 409 -8.14 9.82 -6.66
C TYR A 409 -8.93 10.10 -5.37
N LEU A 410 -9.65 9.12 -4.84
CA LEU A 410 -10.47 9.30 -3.63
C LEU A 410 -9.62 9.66 -2.42
N VAL A 411 -8.53 8.94 -2.19
CA VAL A 411 -7.64 9.21 -1.04
C VAL A 411 -7.01 10.59 -1.15
N SER A 412 -6.55 11.00 -2.33
CA SER A 412 -5.97 12.33 -2.54
C SER A 412 -6.96 13.45 -2.26
N LYS A 413 -8.21 13.33 -2.74
CA LYS A 413 -9.27 14.30 -2.47
C LYS A 413 -9.66 14.36 -0.99
N LEU A 414 -9.69 13.21 -0.31
CA LEU A 414 -9.96 13.12 1.12
C LEU A 414 -8.80 13.67 1.98
N MET A 415 -7.55 13.48 1.57
CA MET A 415 -6.40 14.10 2.25
C MET A 415 -6.40 15.63 2.11
N TRP A 416 -6.90 16.15 0.97
CA TRP A 416 -7.07 17.58 0.78
C TRP A 416 -8.25 18.11 1.62
N ASN A 417 -9.41 17.47 1.54
CA ASN A 417 -10.59 17.83 2.30
C ASN A 417 -11.35 16.57 2.78
N PRO A 418 -11.23 16.18 4.05
CA PRO A 418 -11.93 15.03 4.62
C PRO A 418 -13.46 15.10 4.58
N GLU A 419 -14.03 16.30 4.37
CA GLU A 419 -15.48 16.53 4.44
C GLU A 419 -16.19 16.45 3.08
N VAL A 420 -15.48 16.16 1.99
CA VAL A 420 -16.12 15.97 0.68
C VAL A 420 -16.96 14.69 0.67
N ASN A 421 -18.01 14.66 -0.13
CA ASN A 421 -18.82 13.45 -0.27
C ASN A 421 -18.08 12.41 -1.13
N VAL A 422 -17.58 11.36 -0.50
CA VAL A 422 -16.77 10.32 -1.15
C VAL A 422 -17.55 9.55 -2.21
N ASP A 423 -18.85 9.32 -1.99
CA ASP A 423 -19.67 8.59 -2.97
C ASP A 423 -19.92 9.43 -4.24
N SER A 424 -20.16 10.72 -4.09
CA SER A 424 -20.25 11.65 -5.22
C SER A 424 -18.94 11.73 -6.00
N LEU A 425 -17.78 11.75 -5.31
CA LEU A 425 -16.47 11.71 -5.94
C LEU A 425 -16.25 10.40 -6.71
N MET A 426 -16.63 9.27 -6.12
CA MET A 426 -16.56 7.96 -6.78
C MET A 426 -17.38 7.94 -8.06
N GLN A 427 -18.63 8.38 -8.00
CA GLN A 427 -19.51 8.44 -9.18
C GLN A 427 -18.93 9.39 -10.25
N HIS A 428 -18.44 10.56 -9.86
CA HIS A 428 -17.78 11.50 -10.76
C HIS A 428 -16.57 10.87 -11.47
N PHE A 429 -15.70 10.22 -10.71
CA PHE A 429 -14.55 9.51 -11.28
C PHE A 429 -14.99 8.39 -12.24
N LEU A 430 -15.92 7.55 -11.83
CA LEU A 430 -16.35 6.42 -12.66
C LEU A 430 -16.94 6.89 -14.00
N HIS A 431 -17.77 7.94 -13.98
CA HIS A 431 -18.31 8.51 -15.22
C HIS A 431 -17.23 9.14 -16.10
N GLY A 432 -16.32 9.92 -15.53
CA GLY A 432 -15.25 10.57 -16.30
C GLY A 432 -14.21 9.59 -16.87
N TYR A 433 -13.93 8.52 -16.12
CA TYR A 433 -12.87 7.58 -16.46
C TYR A 433 -13.32 6.35 -17.24
N TYR A 434 -14.56 5.89 -17.02
CA TYR A 434 -15.10 4.68 -17.64
C TYR A 434 -16.33 4.94 -18.54
N GLY A 435 -16.77 6.19 -18.67
CA GLY A 435 -17.91 6.56 -19.52
C GLY A 435 -19.19 5.81 -19.15
N GLU A 436 -19.89 5.29 -20.16
CA GLU A 436 -21.17 4.54 -19.99
C GLU A 436 -21.03 3.20 -19.24
N ALA A 437 -19.81 2.75 -18.97
CA ALA A 437 -19.56 1.58 -18.12
C ALA A 437 -19.73 1.89 -16.62
N ALA A 438 -19.70 3.16 -16.21
CA ALA A 438 -19.71 3.60 -14.83
C ALA A 438 -20.79 2.98 -13.95
N PRO A 439 -22.09 2.89 -14.37
CA PRO A 439 -23.14 2.33 -13.51
C PRO A 439 -22.91 0.86 -13.15
N TYR A 440 -22.33 0.08 -14.07
CA TYR A 440 -22.05 -1.34 -13.86
C TYR A 440 -20.87 -1.54 -12.91
N LEU A 441 -19.82 -0.72 -13.05
CA LEU A 441 -18.65 -0.75 -12.15
C LEU A 441 -19.00 -0.24 -10.75
N TYR A 442 -19.82 0.79 -10.63
CA TYR A 442 -20.34 1.24 -9.34
C TYR A 442 -21.13 0.13 -8.65
N GLN A 443 -22.04 -0.54 -9.38
CA GLN A 443 -22.81 -1.67 -8.85
C GLN A 443 -21.90 -2.82 -8.41
N TYR A 444 -20.84 -3.13 -9.20
CA TYR A 444 -19.84 -4.14 -8.86
C TYR A 444 -19.16 -3.81 -7.52
N ILE A 445 -18.66 -2.58 -7.37
CA ILE A 445 -18.00 -2.12 -6.12
C ILE A 445 -18.94 -2.28 -4.93
N LYS A 446 -20.17 -1.76 -5.03
CA LYS A 446 -21.14 -1.79 -3.92
C LYS A 446 -21.60 -3.21 -3.55
N ILE A 447 -21.75 -4.10 -4.52
CA ILE A 447 -22.07 -5.51 -4.24
C ILE A 447 -20.90 -6.20 -3.53
N MET A 448 -19.66 -5.92 -3.93
CA MET A 448 -18.48 -6.55 -3.34
C MET A 448 -18.24 -6.05 -1.91
N GLU A 449 -18.36 -4.75 -1.65
CA GLU A 449 -18.34 -4.17 -0.29
C GLU A 449 -19.40 -4.82 0.60
N GLY A 450 -20.66 -4.88 0.14
CA GLY A 450 -21.73 -5.51 0.89
C GLY A 450 -21.51 -7.02 1.11
N ALA A 451 -20.93 -7.73 0.14
CA ALA A 451 -20.62 -9.14 0.28
C ALA A 451 -19.47 -9.41 1.26
N LEU A 452 -18.45 -8.54 1.29
CA LEU A 452 -17.38 -8.62 2.28
C LEU A 452 -17.94 -8.45 3.69
N ILE A 453 -18.65 -7.36 3.95
CA ILE A 453 -19.27 -7.08 5.25
C ILE A 453 -20.22 -8.22 5.65
N GLY A 454 -21.07 -8.67 4.74
CA GLY A 454 -22.04 -9.75 5.00
C GLY A 454 -21.39 -11.12 5.21
N SER A 455 -20.16 -11.34 4.78
CA SER A 455 -19.41 -12.59 5.03
C SER A 455 -18.83 -12.67 6.44
N GLY A 456 -18.63 -11.52 7.10
CA GLY A 456 -17.93 -11.43 8.38
C GLY A 456 -16.45 -11.83 8.32
N GLN A 457 -15.88 -11.93 7.11
CA GLN A 457 -14.47 -12.24 6.92
C GLN A 457 -13.64 -10.96 7.04
N ARG A 458 -12.45 -11.08 7.63
CA ARG A 458 -11.48 -10.00 7.69
C ARG A 458 -10.95 -9.66 6.30
N LEU A 459 -10.59 -8.41 6.06
CA LEU A 459 -9.86 -7.96 4.89
C LEU A 459 -8.45 -7.54 5.30
N TRP A 460 -7.50 -8.45 5.13
CA TRP A 460 -6.13 -8.27 5.58
C TRP A 460 -5.21 -7.85 4.42
N ILE A 461 -4.22 -7.02 4.72
CA ILE A 461 -3.28 -6.47 3.72
C ILE A 461 -2.31 -7.51 3.12
N TYR A 462 -2.22 -8.70 3.67
CA TYR A 462 -1.46 -9.85 3.15
C TYR A 462 -2.39 -11.04 2.85
N ASP A 463 -3.58 -10.76 2.38
CA ASP A 463 -4.62 -11.75 2.11
C ASP A 463 -4.46 -12.42 0.73
N SER A 464 -5.22 -13.47 0.50
CA SER A 464 -5.29 -14.20 -0.77
C SER A 464 -6.74 -14.20 -1.28
N PRO A 465 -6.98 -14.16 -2.59
CA PRO A 465 -8.32 -14.42 -3.14
C PRO A 465 -8.94 -15.72 -2.65
N VAL A 466 -8.11 -16.73 -2.35
CA VAL A 466 -8.55 -18.04 -1.82
C VAL A 466 -9.23 -17.90 -0.47
N SER A 467 -8.77 -16.99 0.41
CA SER A 467 -9.38 -16.74 1.70
C SER A 467 -10.85 -16.33 1.60
N HIS A 468 -11.24 -15.74 0.49
CA HIS A 468 -12.57 -15.19 0.25
C HIS A 468 -13.45 -16.05 -0.67
N LYS A 469 -12.99 -17.25 -1.09
CA LYS A 469 -13.71 -18.10 -2.04
C LYS A 469 -15.10 -18.57 -1.57
N TYR A 470 -15.36 -18.55 -0.27
CA TYR A 470 -16.68 -18.84 0.31
C TYR A 470 -17.42 -17.60 0.83
N GLY A 471 -16.80 -16.42 0.75
CA GLY A 471 -17.33 -15.12 1.12
C GLY A 471 -17.66 -14.25 -0.08
N MET A 472 -16.96 -13.11 -0.19
CA MET A 472 -17.17 -12.15 -1.27
C MET A 472 -16.83 -12.66 -2.67
N LEU A 473 -16.01 -13.71 -2.78
CA LEU A 473 -15.61 -14.35 -4.06
C LEU A 473 -16.30 -15.71 -4.28
N LYS A 474 -17.39 -16.00 -3.58
CA LYS A 474 -18.14 -17.26 -3.80
C LYS A 474 -18.67 -17.39 -5.24
N PRO A 475 -18.84 -18.61 -5.78
CA PRO A 475 -19.14 -18.82 -7.19
C PRO A 475 -20.35 -18.03 -7.73
N ALA A 476 -21.41 -17.86 -6.94
CA ALA A 476 -22.59 -17.09 -7.36
C ALA A 476 -22.27 -15.59 -7.53
N LEU A 477 -21.42 -15.00 -6.67
CA LEU A 477 -20.99 -13.63 -6.78
C LEU A 477 -19.98 -13.45 -7.91
N MET A 478 -19.04 -14.37 -8.10
CA MET A 478 -18.11 -14.34 -9.21
C MET A 478 -18.82 -14.32 -10.57
N ARG A 479 -19.89 -15.14 -10.74
CA ARG A 479 -20.75 -15.05 -11.93
C ARG A 479 -21.42 -13.69 -12.08
N ARG A 480 -21.87 -13.08 -10.97
CA ARG A 480 -22.49 -11.75 -10.99
C ARG A 480 -21.48 -10.66 -11.36
N TYR A 481 -20.27 -10.72 -10.83
CA TYR A 481 -19.20 -9.77 -11.16
C TYR A 481 -18.80 -9.85 -12.63
N ASN A 482 -18.58 -11.05 -13.14
CA ASN A 482 -18.30 -11.25 -14.57
C ASN A 482 -19.43 -10.70 -15.45
N HIS A 483 -20.67 -10.95 -15.11
CA HIS A 483 -21.81 -10.40 -15.85
C HIS A 483 -21.84 -8.86 -15.84
N LEU A 484 -21.50 -8.21 -14.72
CA LEU A 484 -21.41 -6.75 -14.65
C LEU A 484 -20.27 -6.22 -15.53
N PHE A 485 -19.11 -6.88 -15.55
CA PHE A 485 -18.03 -6.53 -16.46
C PHE A 485 -18.40 -6.76 -17.93
N ASP A 486 -19.11 -7.82 -18.27
CA ASP A 486 -19.61 -8.05 -19.63
C ASP A 486 -20.54 -6.91 -20.09
N LEU A 487 -21.43 -6.44 -19.20
CA LEU A 487 -22.29 -5.30 -19.48
C LEU A 487 -21.50 -3.99 -19.61
N ALA A 488 -20.49 -3.78 -18.74
CA ALA A 488 -19.61 -2.62 -18.77
C ALA A 488 -18.80 -2.55 -20.08
N GLU A 489 -18.16 -3.65 -20.47
CA GLU A 489 -17.41 -3.74 -21.74
C GLU A 489 -18.32 -3.51 -22.95
N LYS A 490 -19.54 -4.09 -22.92
CA LYS A 490 -20.52 -3.88 -23.98
C LYS A 490 -20.97 -2.42 -24.08
N ALA A 491 -21.16 -1.74 -22.97
CA ALA A 491 -21.61 -0.35 -22.96
C ALA A 491 -20.61 0.61 -23.63
N VAL A 492 -19.33 0.30 -23.58
CA VAL A 492 -18.24 1.12 -24.15
C VAL A 492 -17.51 0.45 -25.32
N ALA A 493 -18.12 -0.56 -25.95
CA ALA A 493 -17.47 -1.34 -27.02
C ALA A 493 -17.02 -0.50 -28.23
N ALA A 494 -17.68 0.63 -28.50
CA ALA A 494 -17.34 1.56 -29.57
C ALA A 494 -16.28 2.61 -29.18
N GLU A 495 -15.84 2.64 -27.92
CA GLU A 495 -14.94 3.63 -27.37
C GLU A 495 -13.67 2.96 -26.83
N PRO A 496 -12.63 2.78 -27.66
CA PRO A 496 -11.45 1.95 -27.34
C PRO A 496 -10.77 2.29 -26.03
N ASP A 497 -10.66 3.58 -25.68
CA ASP A 497 -9.99 4.02 -24.45
C ASP A 497 -10.78 3.61 -23.21
N PHE A 498 -12.10 3.79 -23.22
CA PHE A 498 -12.96 3.33 -22.11
C PHE A 498 -12.99 1.82 -22.02
N LEU A 499 -13.10 1.12 -23.14
CA LEU A 499 -13.07 -0.35 -23.18
C LEU A 499 -11.76 -0.88 -22.56
N LYS A 500 -10.62 -0.31 -22.94
CA LYS A 500 -9.32 -0.69 -22.39
C LYS A 500 -9.25 -0.50 -20.88
N ARG A 501 -9.78 0.62 -20.37
CA ARG A 501 -9.84 0.88 -18.91
C ARG A 501 -10.73 -0.11 -18.17
N VAL A 502 -11.91 -0.45 -18.74
CA VAL A 502 -12.81 -1.46 -18.16
C VAL A 502 -12.15 -2.83 -18.11
N GLN A 503 -11.47 -3.23 -19.20
CA GLN A 503 -10.76 -4.51 -19.26
C GLN A 503 -9.59 -4.57 -18.28
N ARG A 504 -8.90 -3.44 -18.04
CA ARG A 504 -7.87 -3.34 -17.00
C ARG A 504 -8.48 -3.48 -15.60
N ALA A 505 -9.63 -2.85 -15.34
CA ALA A 505 -10.34 -2.98 -14.07
C ALA A 505 -10.89 -4.39 -13.80
N ARG A 506 -11.01 -5.24 -14.83
CA ARG A 506 -11.44 -6.64 -14.71
C ARG A 506 -10.31 -7.58 -14.27
N LEU A 507 -9.05 -7.19 -14.39
CA LEU A 507 -7.90 -8.04 -14.04
C LEU A 507 -7.99 -8.66 -12.64
N PRO A 508 -8.43 -7.96 -11.58
CA PRO A 508 -8.60 -8.54 -10.25
C PRO A 508 -9.54 -9.74 -10.20
N ILE A 509 -10.62 -9.72 -10.97
CA ILE A 509 -11.56 -10.85 -11.06
C ILE A 509 -10.92 -12.01 -11.81
N GLN A 510 -10.23 -11.76 -12.93
CA GLN A 510 -9.54 -12.78 -13.72
C GLN A 510 -8.42 -13.45 -12.90
N TYR A 511 -7.63 -12.67 -12.17
CA TYR A 511 -6.61 -13.17 -11.25
C TYR A 511 -7.23 -14.03 -10.14
N SER A 512 -8.32 -13.56 -9.52
CA SER A 512 -9.02 -14.31 -8.47
C SER A 512 -9.59 -15.64 -8.95
N GLU A 513 -10.10 -15.70 -10.19
CA GLU A 513 -10.56 -16.95 -10.80
C GLU A 513 -9.44 -17.97 -10.93
N LEU A 514 -8.24 -17.53 -11.35
CA LEU A 514 -7.07 -18.40 -11.45
C LEU A 514 -6.59 -18.87 -10.08
N GLU A 515 -6.51 -17.96 -9.11
CA GLU A 515 -6.10 -18.29 -7.74
C GLU A 515 -7.06 -19.28 -7.06
N ILE A 516 -8.35 -19.11 -7.23
CA ILE A 516 -9.35 -20.04 -6.70
C ILE A 516 -9.26 -21.39 -7.44
N ALA A 517 -9.17 -21.37 -8.79
CA ALA A 517 -9.13 -22.59 -9.58
C ALA A 517 -7.92 -23.49 -9.25
N ARG A 518 -6.74 -22.93 -8.89
CA ARG A 518 -5.60 -23.75 -8.50
C ARG A 518 -5.84 -24.55 -7.21
N THR A 519 -6.77 -24.11 -6.37
CA THR A 519 -7.12 -24.77 -5.10
C THR A 519 -8.30 -25.74 -5.21
N GLU A 520 -8.82 -25.99 -6.42
CA GLU A 520 -9.87 -26.99 -6.63
C GLU A 520 -9.25 -28.34 -6.99
N THR A 521 -9.82 -29.41 -6.42
CA THR A 521 -9.35 -30.79 -6.65
C THR A 521 -9.76 -31.30 -8.03
N GLU A 522 -10.90 -30.85 -8.53
CA GLU A 522 -11.37 -31.15 -9.88
C GLU A 522 -11.22 -29.89 -10.74
N LYS A 523 -10.42 -29.97 -11.79
CA LYS A 523 -10.05 -28.83 -12.64
C LYS A 523 -10.49 -29.06 -14.09
N ASP A 524 -11.23 -28.10 -14.64
CA ASP A 524 -11.38 -27.97 -16.09
C ASP A 524 -10.12 -27.30 -16.67
N LEU A 525 -9.14 -28.12 -17.04
CA LEU A 525 -7.85 -27.61 -17.55
C LEU A 525 -7.99 -26.84 -18.86
N VAL A 526 -9.04 -27.11 -19.67
CA VAL A 526 -9.28 -26.38 -20.93
C VAL A 526 -9.78 -24.97 -20.63
N ASP A 527 -10.73 -24.81 -19.70
CA ASP A 527 -11.24 -23.50 -19.28
C ASP A 527 -10.16 -22.70 -18.56
N ILE A 528 -9.44 -23.32 -17.63
CA ILE A 528 -8.33 -22.67 -16.91
C ILE A 528 -7.26 -22.17 -17.89
N ASN A 529 -6.88 -22.98 -18.89
CA ASN A 529 -5.86 -22.55 -19.84
C ASN A 529 -6.32 -21.34 -20.68
N LYS A 530 -7.59 -21.30 -21.11
CA LYS A 530 -8.15 -20.13 -21.80
C LYS A 530 -8.12 -18.87 -20.93
N LYS A 531 -8.49 -19.00 -19.65
CA LYS A 531 -8.45 -17.88 -18.69
C LYS A 531 -7.03 -17.41 -18.46
N LEU A 532 -6.08 -18.33 -18.33
CA LEU A 532 -4.68 -18.03 -18.13
C LEU A 532 -4.06 -17.33 -19.35
N ASP A 533 -4.37 -17.77 -20.56
CA ASP A 533 -3.91 -17.15 -21.79
C ASP A 533 -4.46 -15.72 -21.93
N LEU A 534 -5.76 -15.52 -21.65
CA LEU A 534 -6.37 -14.19 -21.65
C LEU A 534 -5.76 -13.27 -20.59
N PHE A 535 -5.54 -13.78 -19.37
CA PHE A 535 -4.90 -13.01 -18.29
C PHE A 535 -3.49 -12.59 -18.69
N GLU A 536 -2.68 -13.52 -19.24
CA GLU A 536 -1.32 -13.24 -19.70
C GLU A 536 -1.29 -12.19 -20.83
N GLU A 537 -2.21 -12.28 -21.79
CA GLU A 537 -2.38 -11.28 -22.85
C GLU A 537 -2.66 -9.89 -22.25
N ARG A 538 -3.62 -9.81 -21.32
CA ARG A 538 -4.04 -8.56 -20.69
C ARG A 538 -2.96 -7.92 -19.83
N VAL A 539 -2.23 -8.68 -19.01
CA VAL A 539 -1.16 -8.12 -18.18
C VAL A 539 0.01 -7.59 -19.02
N LYS A 540 0.26 -8.19 -20.20
CA LYS A 540 1.24 -7.68 -21.18
C LYS A 540 0.72 -6.41 -21.88
N GLU A 541 -0.53 -6.42 -22.36
CA GLU A 541 -1.16 -5.26 -23.00
C GLU A 541 -1.17 -4.04 -22.09
N PHE A 542 -1.55 -4.22 -20.81
CA PHE A 542 -1.67 -3.13 -19.85
C PHE A 542 -0.35 -2.83 -19.13
N GLN A 543 0.73 -3.53 -19.48
CA GLN A 543 2.07 -3.34 -18.90
C GLN A 543 2.03 -3.40 -17.36
N VAL A 544 1.35 -4.42 -16.82
CA VAL A 544 1.31 -4.65 -15.37
C VAL A 544 2.70 -5.07 -14.90
N PRO A 545 3.39 -4.28 -14.05
CA PRO A 545 4.79 -4.53 -13.74
C PRO A 545 4.97 -5.64 -12.70
N THR A 546 4.06 -5.74 -11.72
CA THR A 546 4.22 -6.65 -10.60
C THR A 546 2.88 -7.03 -9.96
N LEU A 547 2.82 -8.21 -9.34
CA LEU A 547 1.66 -8.73 -8.61
C LEU A 547 1.68 -8.37 -7.13
N ASN A 548 2.82 -8.01 -6.56
CA ASN A 548 2.97 -7.76 -5.13
C ASN A 548 4.18 -6.87 -4.81
N GLU A 549 4.34 -6.52 -3.54
CA GLU A 549 5.47 -5.70 -3.05
C GLU A 549 6.86 -6.36 -3.24
N ARG A 550 6.91 -7.68 -3.46
CA ARG A 550 8.14 -8.43 -3.72
C ARG A 550 8.54 -8.47 -5.19
N SER A 551 7.84 -7.69 -6.03
CA SER A 551 8.11 -7.55 -7.46
C SER A 551 7.93 -8.84 -8.28
N ASN A 552 7.02 -9.73 -7.87
CA ASN A 552 6.71 -10.93 -8.65
C ASN A 552 6.03 -10.54 -9.97
N SER A 553 6.62 -11.01 -11.08
CA SER A 553 6.11 -10.72 -12.42
C SER A 553 4.80 -11.48 -12.71
N PRO A 554 3.76 -10.83 -13.26
CA PRO A 554 2.54 -11.53 -13.69
C PRO A 554 2.79 -12.53 -14.84
N VAL A 555 3.80 -12.32 -15.67
CA VAL A 555 4.18 -13.25 -16.73
C VAL A 555 4.85 -14.50 -16.15
N ASP A 556 5.73 -14.32 -15.17
CA ASP A 556 6.35 -15.45 -14.46
C ASP A 556 5.32 -16.23 -13.64
N TYR A 557 4.31 -15.56 -13.09
CA TYR A 557 3.15 -16.20 -12.47
C TYR A 557 2.41 -17.12 -13.46
N CYS A 558 2.15 -16.66 -14.69
CA CYS A 558 1.49 -17.48 -15.70
C CYS A 558 2.35 -18.69 -16.11
N LYS A 559 3.66 -18.52 -16.21
CA LYS A 559 4.60 -19.62 -16.45
C LYS A 559 4.56 -20.63 -15.30
N LEU A 560 4.71 -20.15 -14.05
CA LEU A 560 4.62 -20.99 -12.85
C LEU A 560 3.30 -21.75 -12.78
N TYR A 561 2.19 -21.06 -13.13
CA TYR A 561 0.86 -21.67 -13.14
C TYR A 561 0.80 -22.89 -14.06
N ARG A 562 1.33 -22.78 -15.29
CA ARG A 562 1.39 -23.89 -16.25
C ARG A 562 2.30 -25.02 -15.78
N GLU A 563 3.42 -24.69 -15.15
CA GLU A 563 4.43 -25.68 -14.72
C GLU A 563 4.04 -26.39 -13.41
N ARG A 564 3.35 -25.71 -12.48
CA ARG A 564 3.12 -26.21 -11.12
C ARG A 564 1.67 -26.65 -10.86
N TYR A 565 0.65 -25.88 -11.35
CA TYR A 565 -0.75 -26.12 -11.01
C TYR A 565 -1.57 -26.81 -12.11
N MET A 566 -1.11 -26.74 -13.35
CA MET A 566 -1.79 -27.41 -14.47
C MET A 566 -1.47 -28.92 -14.58
N PRO A 567 -0.24 -29.40 -14.29
CA PRO A 567 0.04 -30.81 -14.44
C PRO A 567 -0.83 -31.63 -13.49
N GLN A 568 -1.52 -32.63 -14.05
CA GLN A 568 -2.09 -33.71 -13.23
C GLN A 568 -0.93 -34.61 -12.80
N LYS A 569 -0.39 -34.34 -11.61
CA LYS A 569 0.59 -35.26 -11.01
C LYS A 569 -0.13 -36.59 -10.70
N GLU A 570 0.56 -37.71 -10.91
CA GLU A 570 0.08 -39.02 -10.49
C GLU A 570 -0.37 -38.95 -9.02
N ARG A 571 -1.50 -39.56 -8.73
CA ARG A 571 -2.14 -39.50 -7.40
C ARG A 571 -1.16 -39.98 -6.35
N SER A 572 -0.83 -39.12 -5.38
CA SER A 572 -0.07 -39.50 -4.19
C SER A 572 -0.81 -40.58 -3.38
N LEU A 573 -0.11 -41.60 -2.95
CA LEU A 573 -0.66 -42.61 -2.02
C LEU A 573 -1.03 -41.97 -0.65
N ALA A 574 -0.49 -40.80 -0.35
CA ALA A 574 -0.79 -40.04 0.86
C ALA A 574 -2.05 -39.16 0.74
N LEU A 575 -2.66 -39.04 -0.46
CA LEU A 575 -3.81 -38.15 -0.65
C LEU A 575 -4.96 -38.49 0.31
N GLY A 576 -5.33 -37.51 1.16
CA GLY A 576 -6.35 -37.64 2.18
C GLY A 576 -5.96 -38.49 3.40
N ALA A 577 -4.70 -38.91 3.49
CA ALA A 577 -4.16 -39.66 4.62
C ALA A 577 -4.27 -38.88 5.95
N LYS A 578 -4.21 -39.61 7.07
CA LYS A 578 -4.19 -38.94 8.38
C LYS A 578 -2.79 -38.47 8.72
N VAL A 579 -2.66 -37.18 9.04
CA VAL A 579 -1.41 -36.57 9.51
C VAL A 579 -1.47 -36.41 11.04
N THR A 580 -0.41 -36.86 11.72
CA THR A 580 -0.21 -36.64 13.15
C THR A 580 1.07 -35.82 13.36
N TYR A 581 0.94 -34.62 13.87
CA TYR A 581 2.06 -33.75 14.16
C TYR A 581 2.73 -34.14 15.48
N LEU A 582 4.02 -34.48 15.44
CA LEU A 582 4.86 -34.74 16.63
C LEU A 582 5.45 -33.39 17.12
N ILE A 583 5.82 -32.50 16.20
CA ILE A 583 6.14 -31.12 16.45
C ILE A 583 5.16 -30.30 15.59
N PRO A 584 4.15 -29.68 16.23
CA PRO A 584 3.09 -28.99 15.48
C PRO A 584 3.58 -27.73 14.77
N PRO A 585 2.95 -27.34 13.66
CA PRO A 585 3.22 -26.06 13.00
C PRO A 585 2.83 -24.88 13.90
N THR A 586 3.39 -23.72 13.60
CA THR A 586 3.05 -22.47 14.28
C THR A 586 1.65 -22.03 13.85
N GLY A 587 0.77 -21.71 14.80
CA GLY A 587 -0.66 -21.46 14.56
C GLY A 587 -0.97 -20.34 13.57
N LYS A 588 -0.04 -19.41 13.36
CA LYS A 588 -0.20 -18.27 12.43
C LYS A 588 -0.40 -18.73 10.97
N TYR A 589 0.27 -19.81 10.55
CA TYR A 589 0.22 -20.33 9.17
C TYR A 589 -0.06 -21.84 9.15
N ALA A 590 -1.05 -22.26 9.91
CA ALA A 590 -1.57 -23.64 9.89
C ALA A 590 -2.82 -23.76 8.98
N ALA A 591 -2.93 -22.93 8.00
CA ALA A 591 -4.14 -22.32 7.46
C ALA A 591 -5.20 -23.24 6.84
N LEU A 592 -4.87 -24.38 6.28
CA LEU A 592 -5.86 -25.19 5.53
C LEU A 592 -6.32 -26.46 6.26
N GLY A 593 -6.04 -26.55 7.55
CA GLY A 593 -6.52 -27.66 8.40
C GLY A 593 -5.56 -28.82 8.48
N LYS A 594 -6.02 -29.89 9.16
CA LYS A 594 -5.19 -31.03 9.58
C LYS A 594 -4.57 -31.83 8.44
N ASN A 595 -5.10 -31.74 7.21
CA ASN A 595 -4.71 -32.56 6.08
C ASN A 595 -3.97 -31.78 4.98
N ALA A 596 -3.61 -30.52 5.23
CA ALA A 596 -3.00 -29.67 4.20
C ALA A 596 -1.67 -30.19 3.63
N LEU A 597 -0.97 -31.10 4.34
CA LEU A 597 0.23 -31.76 3.81
C LEU A 597 -0.06 -32.91 2.82
N VAL A 598 -1.33 -33.29 2.66
CA VAL A 598 -1.74 -34.48 1.88
C VAL A 598 -3.07 -34.23 1.13
N ASP A 599 -3.38 -32.98 0.79
CA ASP A 599 -4.61 -32.60 0.10
C ASP A 599 -4.46 -32.52 -1.44
N GLY A 600 -3.24 -32.65 -1.94
CA GLY A 600 -2.90 -32.60 -3.37
C GLY A 600 -2.80 -31.19 -3.93
N LEU A 601 -2.76 -30.15 -3.07
CA LEU A 601 -2.74 -28.76 -3.48
C LEU A 601 -1.37 -28.13 -3.25
N PHE A 602 -0.81 -27.54 -4.30
CA PHE A 602 0.48 -26.86 -4.23
C PHE A 602 0.31 -25.38 -3.87
N GLY A 603 1.11 -24.91 -2.94
CA GLY A 603 1.20 -23.50 -2.57
C GLY A 603 1.80 -22.62 -3.65
N GLY A 604 1.42 -21.35 -3.64
CA GLY A 604 1.90 -20.33 -4.56
C GLY A 604 3.21 -19.66 -4.11
N ALA A 605 3.60 -18.62 -4.84
CA ALA A 605 4.73 -17.78 -4.49
C ALA A 605 4.46 -16.90 -3.26
N THR A 606 3.22 -16.79 -2.81
CA THR A 606 2.82 -16.20 -1.53
C THR A 606 2.62 -17.30 -0.50
N PHE A 607 2.93 -17.01 0.76
CA PHE A 607 2.95 -18.02 1.83
C PHE A 607 1.65 -18.08 2.66
N VAL A 608 0.60 -17.38 2.22
CA VAL A 608 -0.65 -17.22 2.99
C VAL A 608 -1.68 -18.33 2.77
N ASP A 609 -1.55 -19.11 1.71
CA ASP A 609 -2.43 -20.24 1.42
C ASP A 609 -1.65 -21.49 1.04
N SER A 610 -2.25 -22.67 1.25
CA SER A 610 -1.69 -24.00 0.97
C SER A 610 -0.31 -24.28 1.62
N TRP A 611 0.21 -23.38 2.44
CA TRP A 611 1.47 -23.54 3.13
C TRP A 611 1.29 -23.69 4.62
N ILE A 612 2.03 -24.61 5.22
CA ILE A 612 2.12 -24.80 6.66
C ILE A 612 3.51 -24.39 7.12
N GLY A 613 3.59 -23.51 8.13
CA GLY A 613 4.83 -22.91 8.61
C GLY A 613 5.23 -23.30 10.01
N TRP A 614 6.54 -23.46 10.24
CA TRP A 614 7.18 -23.60 11.54
C TRP A 614 8.12 -22.44 11.78
N GLU A 615 7.95 -21.73 12.88
CA GLU A 615 8.75 -20.56 13.27
C GLU A 615 9.74 -20.89 14.36
N GLY A 616 11.03 -20.68 14.11
CA GLY A 616 12.10 -20.80 15.11
C GLY A 616 12.26 -22.20 15.71
N THR A 617 11.72 -23.24 15.07
CA THR A 617 11.67 -24.59 15.61
C THR A 617 11.92 -25.64 14.52
N ASP A 618 12.05 -26.89 14.93
CA ASP A 618 12.04 -28.04 14.04
C ASP A 618 10.58 -28.46 13.77
N GLY A 619 10.34 -29.28 12.74
CA GLY A 619 9.07 -29.87 12.41
C GLY A 619 9.15 -31.40 12.41
N ALA A 620 8.09 -32.08 12.84
CA ALA A 620 8.01 -33.53 12.74
C ALA A 620 6.55 -33.97 12.65
N PHE A 621 6.27 -34.92 11.76
CA PHE A 621 4.94 -35.46 11.58
C PHE A 621 4.96 -36.90 11.05
N VAL A 622 3.86 -37.61 11.24
CA VAL A 622 3.64 -38.96 10.74
C VAL A 622 2.42 -38.97 9.82
N ILE A 623 2.57 -39.59 8.66
CA ILE A 623 1.49 -39.86 7.70
C ILE A 623 1.07 -41.34 7.87
N ASP A 624 -0.21 -41.60 8.19
CA ASP A 624 -0.81 -42.93 8.24
C ASP A 624 -1.54 -43.18 6.92
N LEU A 625 -1.02 -44.08 6.10
CA LEU A 625 -1.59 -44.47 4.83
C LEU A 625 -2.89 -45.28 4.91
N GLY A 626 -3.34 -45.56 6.17
CA GLY A 626 -4.55 -46.32 6.48
C GLY A 626 -4.34 -47.84 6.46
N GLU A 627 -3.50 -48.34 5.57
CA GLU A 627 -3.15 -49.74 5.40
C GLU A 627 -1.67 -49.87 4.94
N THR A 628 -1.11 -51.04 5.03
CA THR A 628 0.23 -51.30 4.51
C THR A 628 0.22 -51.21 2.98
N LYS A 629 1.06 -50.35 2.43
CA LYS A 629 1.24 -50.13 0.97
C LYS A 629 2.70 -50.36 0.59
N GLU A 630 2.93 -50.64 -0.67
CA GLU A 630 4.26 -50.61 -1.29
C GLU A 630 4.54 -49.22 -1.77
N ILE A 631 5.61 -48.60 -1.26
CA ILE A 631 6.05 -47.26 -1.65
C ILE A 631 7.46 -47.28 -2.21
N GLN A 632 7.78 -46.44 -3.16
CA GLN A 632 9.12 -46.31 -3.73
C GLN A 632 9.74 -44.93 -3.50
N SER A 633 8.92 -43.90 -3.24
CA SER A 633 9.45 -42.55 -2.96
C SER A 633 8.56 -41.79 -1.99
N VAL A 634 9.21 -40.86 -1.29
CA VAL A 634 8.56 -39.79 -0.54
C VAL A 634 9.24 -38.46 -0.91
N GLU A 635 8.43 -37.44 -1.21
CA GLU A 635 8.92 -36.11 -1.55
C GLU A 635 8.17 -35.07 -0.71
N THR A 636 8.90 -34.15 -0.08
CA THR A 636 8.35 -33.03 0.70
C THR A 636 8.75 -31.74 -0.02
N ASP A 637 7.77 -30.89 -0.33
CA ASP A 637 7.99 -29.65 -1.06
C ASP A 637 8.10 -28.43 -0.13
N PHE A 638 9.13 -27.61 -0.33
CA PHE A 638 9.48 -26.47 0.52
C PHE A 638 9.49 -25.17 -0.26
N LEU A 639 9.10 -24.08 0.44
CA LEU A 639 9.20 -22.70 -0.02
C LEU A 639 10.47 -22.04 0.52
N HIS A 640 11.11 -21.22 -0.31
CA HIS A 640 12.15 -20.28 0.08
C HIS A 640 11.74 -18.86 -0.34
N GLN A 641 11.74 -17.93 0.62
CA GLN A 641 11.44 -16.52 0.39
C GLN A 641 12.14 -15.66 1.45
N ILE A 642 13.34 -15.19 1.15
CA ILE A 642 14.18 -14.41 2.09
C ILE A 642 13.41 -13.22 2.65
N GLY A 643 12.71 -12.46 1.79
CA GLY A 643 11.96 -11.27 2.18
C GLY A 643 10.90 -11.51 3.27
N ALA A 644 10.41 -12.75 3.40
CA ALA A 644 9.47 -13.15 4.43
C ALA A 644 10.10 -14.04 5.52
N TRP A 645 11.45 -14.08 5.57
CA TRP A 645 12.25 -14.88 6.52
C TRP A 645 12.03 -16.39 6.41
N ILE A 646 11.57 -16.84 5.24
CA ILE A 646 11.32 -18.24 4.93
C ILE A 646 12.57 -18.83 4.28
N LEU A 647 13.19 -19.76 4.98
CA LEU A 647 14.43 -20.42 4.53
C LEU A 647 14.17 -21.89 4.28
N PHE A 648 14.95 -22.51 3.37
CA PHE A 648 14.95 -23.96 3.29
C PHE A 648 15.45 -24.56 4.60
N PRO A 649 14.92 -25.71 5.03
CA PRO A 649 15.43 -26.41 6.21
C PRO A 649 16.88 -26.85 6.00
N LEU A 650 17.57 -27.12 7.10
CA LEU A 650 18.95 -27.63 7.08
C LEU A 650 19.00 -29.11 6.69
N LYS A 651 17.99 -29.88 7.12
CA LYS A 651 17.97 -31.32 6.96
C LYS A 651 16.55 -31.87 6.98
N VAL A 652 16.32 -32.92 6.17
CA VAL A 652 15.09 -33.72 6.19
C VAL A 652 15.45 -35.19 6.41
N VAL A 653 14.77 -35.85 7.34
CA VAL A 653 14.91 -37.27 7.64
C VAL A 653 13.60 -37.99 7.37
N TYR A 654 13.66 -39.03 6.59
CA TYR A 654 12.54 -39.92 6.31
C TYR A 654 12.74 -41.24 7.00
N SER A 655 11.67 -41.76 7.63
CA SER A 655 11.59 -43.06 8.25
C SER A 655 10.23 -43.70 7.98
N TYR A 656 10.15 -45.02 8.04
CA TYR A 656 8.93 -45.77 7.78
C TYR A 656 8.69 -46.81 8.85
N ALA A 657 7.42 -47.23 9.07
CA ALA A 657 7.02 -48.26 10.02
C ALA A 657 5.76 -48.99 9.55
N GLU A 658 5.59 -50.25 9.93
CA GLU A 658 4.33 -50.97 9.74
C GLU A 658 3.38 -50.81 10.93
N ASP A 659 3.90 -50.69 12.16
CA ASP A 659 3.17 -50.65 13.43
C ASP A 659 2.96 -49.23 13.99
N GLY A 660 3.65 -48.22 13.43
CA GLY A 660 3.59 -46.85 13.93
C GLY A 660 4.43 -46.57 15.19
N GLU A 661 5.18 -47.54 15.67
CA GLU A 661 6.00 -47.46 16.89
C GLU A 661 7.50 -47.66 16.56
N HIS A 662 7.84 -48.66 15.74
CA HIS A 662 9.22 -49.05 15.43
C HIS A 662 9.61 -48.55 14.04
N TYR A 663 10.17 -47.33 13.99
CA TYR A 663 10.56 -46.69 12.73
C TYR A 663 11.94 -47.14 12.26
N THR A 664 12.00 -47.59 11.02
CA THR A 664 13.24 -47.84 10.27
C THR A 664 13.66 -46.56 9.56
N HIS A 665 14.89 -46.12 9.78
CA HIS A 665 15.48 -44.99 9.04
C HIS A 665 15.56 -45.33 7.55
N TRP A 666 15.07 -44.41 6.72
CA TRP A 666 15.14 -44.56 5.26
C TRP A 666 16.26 -43.70 4.65
N LYS A 667 16.16 -42.38 4.83
CA LYS A 667 17.10 -41.43 4.22
C LYS A 667 17.24 -40.18 5.09
N THR A 668 18.46 -39.65 5.11
CA THR A 668 18.75 -38.30 5.61
C THR A 668 19.25 -37.49 4.44
N ILE A 669 18.70 -36.27 4.26
CA ILE A 669 19.07 -35.34 3.18
C ILE A 669 19.40 -34.01 3.83
N ASP A 670 20.68 -33.59 3.71
CA ASP A 670 21.14 -32.27 4.11
C ASP A 670 20.94 -31.29 2.94
N LEU A 671 20.45 -30.09 3.24
CA LEU A 671 20.22 -29.07 2.23
C LEU A 671 21.29 -27.99 2.34
N LEU A 672 21.72 -27.54 1.17
CA LEU A 672 22.62 -26.38 1.07
C LEU A 672 21.84 -25.09 1.33
N GLU A 673 22.50 -24.18 2.04
CA GLU A 673 21.98 -22.82 2.29
C GLU A 673 21.69 -22.10 0.97
N GLU A 674 20.52 -21.50 0.86
CA GLU A 674 20.12 -20.67 -0.28
C GLU A 674 20.12 -19.20 0.15
N ARG A 675 20.70 -18.31 -0.68
CA ARG A 675 20.81 -16.87 -0.36
C ARG A 675 20.22 -15.94 -1.43
N THR A 676 19.53 -16.53 -2.41
CA THR A 676 18.88 -15.71 -3.43
C THR A 676 17.66 -14.95 -2.89
N GLY A 677 17.43 -13.73 -3.38
CA GLY A 677 16.21 -12.99 -3.13
C GLY A 677 14.99 -13.50 -3.92
N GLU A 678 15.21 -14.43 -4.87
CA GLU A 678 14.13 -15.02 -5.66
C GLU A 678 13.32 -16.02 -4.83
N VAL A 679 12.02 -16.09 -5.10
CA VAL A 679 11.16 -17.17 -4.56
C VAL A 679 11.53 -18.48 -5.21
N LYS A 680 11.77 -19.52 -4.41
CA LYS A 680 12.10 -20.86 -4.90
C LYS A 680 11.24 -21.92 -4.22
N PHE A 681 10.93 -22.95 -4.99
CA PHE A 681 10.32 -24.19 -4.52
C PHE A 681 11.36 -25.31 -4.63
N ARG A 682 11.35 -26.22 -3.64
CA ARG A 682 12.29 -27.36 -3.64
C ARG A 682 11.64 -28.61 -3.11
N GLY A 683 11.40 -29.58 -3.99
CA GLY A 683 11.06 -30.95 -3.59
C GLY A 683 12.31 -31.65 -3.02
N VAL A 684 12.21 -32.16 -1.80
CA VAL A 684 13.24 -33.00 -1.17
C VAL A 684 12.73 -34.42 -1.20
N LYS A 685 13.47 -35.33 -1.88
CA LYS A 685 12.99 -36.66 -2.24
C LYS A 685 13.90 -37.77 -1.73
N ALA A 686 13.30 -38.75 -1.06
CA ALA A 686 13.91 -40.06 -0.84
C ALA A 686 13.33 -41.07 -1.81
N GLU A 687 14.19 -41.91 -2.40
CA GLU A 687 13.80 -42.98 -3.32
C GLU A 687 14.46 -44.30 -2.91
N SER A 688 13.77 -45.38 -3.19
CA SER A 688 14.26 -46.75 -3.05
C SER A 688 14.19 -47.48 -4.38
N ALA A 689 15.22 -48.29 -4.71
CA ALA A 689 15.23 -49.11 -5.91
C ALA A 689 14.15 -50.23 -5.84
N GLU A 690 13.90 -50.75 -4.64
CA GLU A 690 12.92 -51.76 -4.40
C GLU A 690 11.74 -51.17 -3.60
N PRO A 691 10.49 -51.61 -3.82
CA PRO A 691 9.34 -51.18 -3.03
C PRO A 691 9.51 -51.47 -1.54
N ILE A 692 9.18 -50.49 -0.71
CA ILE A 692 9.16 -50.59 0.75
C ILE A 692 7.72 -50.82 1.20
N LYS A 693 7.47 -51.93 1.93
CA LYS A 693 6.16 -52.19 2.56
C LYS A 693 6.04 -51.37 3.85
N THR A 694 5.07 -50.50 3.91
CA THR A 694 4.86 -49.65 5.09
C THR A 694 3.44 -49.10 5.16
N ARG A 695 2.98 -48.81 6.38
CA ARG A 695 1.76 -48.04 6.61
C ARG A 695 2.06 -46.64 7.08
N TYR A 696 3.14 -46.41 7.82
CA TYR A 696 3.44 -45.12 8.42
C TYR A 696 4.72 -44.55 7.83
N VAL A 697 4.67 -43.31 7.42
CA VAL A 697 5.85 -42.53 6.96
C VAL A 697 6.04 -41.37 7.94
N LYS A 698 7.23 -41.30 8.56
CA LYS A 698 7.62 -40.21 9.44
C LYS A 698 8.56 -39.28 8.71
N VAL A 699 8.28 -37.99 8.81
CA VAL A 699 9.11 -36.91 8.27
C VAL A 699 9.57 -36.04 9.44
N GLU A 700 10.90 -35.82 9.54
CA GLU A 700 11.51 -34.98 10.56
C GLU A 700 12.33 -33.90 9.83
N VAL A 701 12.08 -32.63 10.15
CA VAL A 701 12.68 -31.48 9.48
C VAL A 701 13.45 -30.65 10.49
N THR A 702 14.74 -30.44 10.25
CA THR A 702 15.56 -29.53 11.06
C THR A 702 15.54 -28.15 10.44
N GLY A 703 14.85 -27.20 11.09
CA GLY A 703 14.74 -25.82 10.63
C GLY A 703 15.98 -24.98 10.96
N THR A 704 16.18 -23.92 10.21
CA THR A 704 17.05 -22.82 10.61
C THR A 704 16.27 -21.99 11.65
N LYS A 705 16.67 -22.05 12.93
CA LYS A 705 15.86 -21.52 14.03
C LYS A 705 15.88 -20.00 14.13
N GLU A 706 17.01 -19.39 13.76
CA GLU A 706 17.18 -17.92 13.70
C GLU A 706 17.71 -17.53 12.32
N CYS A 707 17.33 -16.35 11.87
CA CYS A 707 17.90 -15.77 10.66
C CYS A 707 19.42 -15.68 10.78
N PRO A 708 20.19 -16.20 9.81
CA PRO A 708 21.65 -16.25 9.88
C PRO A 708 22.26 -14.85 9.80
N THR A 709 23.56 -14.75 10.10
CA THR A 709 24.28 -13.47 10.21
C THR A 709 24.32 -12.65 8.93
N TRP A 710 24.17 -13.27 7.77
CA TRP A 710 24.10 -12.61 6.48
C TRP A 710 22.70 -12.07 6.14
N HIS A 711 21.66 -12.55 6.85
CA HIS A 711 20.28 -12.16 6.61
C HIS A 711 19.99 -10.82 7.31
N TYR A 712 19.19 -9.95 6.70
CA TYR A 712 18.86 -8.66 7.29
C TYR A 712 18.03 -8.76 8.59
N GLY A 713 17.32 -9.87 8.81
CA GLY A 713 16.61 -10.20 10.05
C GLY A 713 17.45 -10.99 11.06
N VAL A 714 18.79 -10.82 11.07
CA VAL A 714 19.69 -11.56 11.99
C VAL A 714 19.20 -11.55 13.44
N GLY A 715 19.15 -12.75 14.06
CA GLY A 715 18.69 -12.93 15.43
C GLY A 715 17.17 -13.06 15.63
N HIS A 716 16.39 -12.86 14.57
CA HIS A 716 14.96 -13.14 14.56
C HIS A 716 14.69 -14.62 14.29
N PRO A 717 13.54 -15.17 14.75
CA PRO A 717 13.10 -16.49 14.34
C PRO A 717 12.94 -16.54 12.83
N SER A 718 13.47 -17.58 12.19
CA SER A 718 13.20 -17.88 10.80
C SER A 718 12.10 -18.91 10.65
N TRP A 719 11.54 -18.99 9.46
CA TRP A 719 10.49 -19.92 9.08
C TRP A 719 11.03 -20.98 8.11
N PHE A 720 10.42 -22.17 8.13
CA PHE A 720 10.33 -23.03 6.96
C PHE A 720 8.86 -23.41 6.72
N PHE A 721 8.53 -23.64 5.43
CA PHE A 721 7.18 -23.91 4.98
C PHE A 721 7.12 -25.18 4.15
N ILE A 722 6.06 -25.97 4.35
CA ILE A 722 5.73 -27.17 3.57
C ILE A 722 4.30 -27.02 3.06
N ASP A 723 4.03 -27.40 1.81
CA ASP A 723 2.67 -27.49 1.27
C ASP A 723 2.20 -28.93 1.08
N GLU A 724 3.00 -29.80 0.51
CA GLU A 724 2.55 -31.14 0.13
C GLU A 724 3.63 -32.20 0.40
N VAL A 725 3.18 -33.41 0.77
CA VAL A 725 4.00 -34.62 0.83
C VAL A 725 3.47 -35.65 -0.15
N ILE A 726 4.28 -35.95 -1.14
CA ILE A 726 3.94 -36.90 -2.21
C ILE A 726 4.57 -38.25 -1.89
N ILE A 727 3.78 -39.31 -1.80
CA ILE A 727 4.23 -40.68 -1.62
C ILE A 727 3.81 -41.51 -2.84
N LYS A 728 4.78 -42.21 -3.45
CA LYS A 728 4.54 -43.09 -4.61
C LYS A 728 5.10 -44.47 -4.39
#